data_eb913e8307a42d789ab90a64b239cb97
#
_entry.id   eb913e8307a42d789ab90a64b239cb97
#
_cell.length_a   1.000
_cell.length_b   1.000
_cell.length_c   1.000
_cell.angle_alpha   90.00
_cell.angle_beta   90.00
_cell.angle_gamma   90.00
#
_symmetry.space_group_name_H-M   'P 1'
#
loop_
_entity.id
_entity.type
_entity.pdbx_description
1 polymer ?
#
loop_
_entity_poly.entity_id
_entity_poly.type
_entity_poly.pdbx_seq_one_letter_code
_entity_poly.pdbx_strand_id
1 'polypeptide(L)'
;WKEQSGGTITRQIRRLGSSVDWTRERFTMDEGLSNAVKEAFVRLYQDGLIYRGKRLVNWDPKLHTAISDLEVISEEENGSLWHFKYFLEDGSNHLVVATTRPETLLGDTAVAVNPEDDRYQALIGKKVRLPITGRLVPIVADSYVDKEFGTGCVKITPAHDFNDFQLGKRHDLPLINIFDKDANILANFEVMAAGTFADLGIEAAPSEYAGLERFVARKKLVKEAEENGWLDKIEPYKLKAPRGDRSGVIVEPWLTDQWYVKASVLAKPAIEAVEDGRVKFVPEQYQNMYFAWMRDIQDWCISRQLWWGHRIPAWYDDNGNVYVGRHEAEVRQQYQLADNVALRQDEDVLDTWFSSALWTFSTLGWPEDTQALRTFHPTDVLVTGFDIIFFWVARMMMMTMHFMKNEDGTPQIPFKTVYVHGLVRDADGQKMSKSKGNVLDPLDIIDGIDLESLVGKRTTGLMKPQDAPKIEKNTRKEYPEGINAYGTDALRFTFASLASTGRDINWDMKRLEGYRNFCNKLWNAARFVLSNCEGQDVAVDHDNVELSVADKWIISRLQQAEQNVINALDSFRFDQAAQAIYEFVWNEYCDWYLELTKPVLNGDSSAAAKAGTRRTLLRVLETMLRLMHPIMPYITEEIWQRVKGLVGKTGDSIMLQAYPQPDLSKIDEQAEADVEWIKGVIAGIRNIRGEMNISPSKPLPILCHNVSAADATRLQAYESQLRFLARLDSLTLLAADAELPPAATALVGDMAVLVPLKGFIDKDAEAARLNKEIARLEQEVARIGGKLSNESFTAKAPAAVIAQEQKKLNDAKTAQAKLQEQLEKLKNL
;
A
#
# COMPACT_ATOMS: atom_id res chain seq x y z
N TRP A 1 -24.10 -17.83 -5.69
CA TRP A 1 -23.15 -16.89 -5.13
C TRP A 1 -21.76 -17.01 -5.75
N LYS A 2 -21.19 -18.22 -5.86
CA LYS A 2 -19.86 -18.49 -6.44
C LYS A 2 -19.75 -17.95 -7.86
N GLU A 3 -20.71 -18.24 -8.74
CA GLU A 3 -20.71 -17.78 -10.14
C GLU A 3 -20.79 -16.25 -10.22
N GLN A 4 -21.65 -15.63 -9.42
CA GLN A 4 -21.82 -14.19 -9.40
C GLN A 4 -20.57 -13.47 -8.88
N SER A 5 -20.05 -13.88 -7.73
CA SER A 5 -18.91 -13.21 -7.09
C SER A 5 -17.59 -13.48 -7.80
N GLY A 6 -17.33 -14.73 -8.19
CA GLY A 6 -16.11 -15.11 -8.91
C GLY A 6 -16.06 -14.48 -10.31
N GLY A 7 -17.15 -14.53 -11.06
CA GLY A 7 -17.23 -13.90 -12.38
C GLY A 7 -17.12 -12.37 -12.33
N THR A 8 -17.53 -11.73 -11.24
CA THR A 8 -17.43 -10.27 -11.08
C THR A 8 -15.99 -9.82 -10.98
N ILE A 9 -15.20 -10.43 -10.10
CA ILE A 9 -13.78 -10.05 -9.93
C ILE A 9 -12.97 -10.25 -11.20
N THR A 10 -13.20 -11.34 -11.92
CA THR A 10 -12.52 -11.62 -13.20
C THR A 10 -12.82 -10.54 -14.23
N ARG A 11 -14.10 -10.14 -14.37
CA ARG A 11 -14.50 -9.03 -15.25
C ARG A 11 -13.88 -7.70 -14.84
N GLN A 12 -13.82 -7.41 -13.54
CA GLN A 12 -13.19 -6.19 -13.03
C GLN A 12 -11.69 -6.15 -13.34
N ILE A 13 -10.98 -7.24 -13.15
CA ILE A 13 -9.55 -7.33 -13.48
C ILE A 13 -9.31 -7.13 -14.99
N ARG A 14 -10.16 -7.70 -15.85
CA ARG A 14 -10.10 -7.46 -17.30
C ARG A 14 -10.31 -5.99 -17.64
N ARG A 15 -11.31 -5.37 -17.04
CA ARG A 15 -11.61 -3.93 -17.27
C ARG A 15 -10.51 -3.02 -16.75
N LEU A 16 -9.81 -3.41 -15.68
CA LEU A 16 -8.62 -2.72 -15.19
C LEU A 16 -7.39 -2.88 -16.10
N GLY A 17 -7.49 -3.65 -17.16
CA GLY A 17 -6.41 -3.83 -18.12
C GLY A 17 -5.25 -4.69 -17.61
N SER A 18 -5.48 -5.50 -16.59
CA SER A 18 -4.46 -6.41 -16.09
C SER A 18 -4.28 -7.60 -17.03
N SER A 19 -3.04 -7.93 -17.34
CA SER A 19 -2.68 -9.10 -18.12
C SER A 19 -2.33 -10.26 -17.22
N VAL A 20 -3.17 -11.28 -17.19
CA VAL A 20 -2.97 -12.50 -16.42
C VAL A 20 -3.20 -13.72 -17.30
N ASP A 21 -2.79 -14.90 -16.87
CA ASP A 21 -3.07 -16.14 -17.58
C ASP A 21 -4.52 -16.59 -17.36
N TRP A 22 -5.42 -16.09 -18.17
CA TRP A 22 -6.85 -16.38 -18.10
C TRP A 22 -7.20 -17.86 -18.31
N THR A 23 -6.32 -18.64 -18.90
CA THR A 23 -6.53 -20.07 -19.17
C THR A 23 -6.30 -20.92 -17.93
N ARG A 24 -5.65 -20.38 -16.91
CA ARG A 24 -5.32 -21.06 -15.65
C ARG A 24 -6.02 -20.46 -14.44
N GLU A 25 -7.22 -19.97 -14.64
CA GLU A 25 -8.05 -19.54 -13.52
C GLU A 25 -8.31 -20.70 -12.56
N ARG A 26 -8.03 -20.48 -11.27
CA ARG A 26 -8.23 -21.47 -10.23
C ARG A 26 -9.15 -20.95 -9.15
N PHE A 27 -9.88 -21.86 -8.55
CA PHE A 27 -10.71 -21.58 -7.39
C PHE A 27 -10.25 -22.42 -6.21
N THR A 28 -10.08 -21.80 -5.04
CA THR A 28 -9.51 -22.46 -3.85
C THR A 28 -10.28 -23.70 -3.38
N MET A 29 -11.53 -23.84 -3.80
CA MET A 29 -12.39 -25.00 -3.50
C MET A 29 -12.58 -25.93 -4.71
N ASP A 30 -11.79 -25.77 -5.79
CA ASP A 30 -11.83 -26.73 -6.90
C ASP A 30 -11.28 -28.10 -6.48
N GLU A 31 -11.52 -29.10 -7.27
CA GLU A 31 -11.14 -30.49 -6.94
C GLU A 31 -9.62 -30.63 -6.73
N GLY A 32 -8.80 -30.04 -7.61
CA GLY A 32 -7.35 -30.14 -7.51
C GLY A 32 -6.81 -29.46 -6.25
N LEU A 33 -7.30 -28.26 -5.95
CA LEU A 33 -6.90 -27.54 -4.72
C LEU A 33 -7.44 -28.19 -3.46
N SER A 34 -8.66 -28.76 -3.49
CA SER A 34 -9.20 -29.53 -2.37
C SER A 34 -8.36 -30.79 -2.09
N ASN A 35 -7.90 -31.47 -3.12
CA ASN A 35 -7.00 -32.62 -2.96
C ASN A 35 -5.64 -32.20 -2.39
N ALA A 36 -5.09 -31.08 -2.85
CA ALA A 36 -3.84 -30.54 -2.30
C ALA A 36 -3.96 -30.20 -0.82
N VAL A 37 -5.10 -29.60 -0.39
CA VAL A 37 -5.35 -29.31 1.01
C VAL A 37 -5.41 -30.58 1.87
N LYS A 38 -6.09 -31.60 1.42
CA LYS A 38 -6.12 -32.91 2.11
C LYS A 38 -4.73 -33.52 2.20
N GLU A 39 -3.99 -33.49 1.10
CA GLU A 39 -2.61 -33.99 1.06
C GLU A 39 -1.71 -33.28 2.05
N ALA A 40 -1.76 -31.95 2.08
CA ALA A 40 -0.98 -31.14 3.01
C ALA A 40 -1.33 -31.44 4.47
N PHE A 41 -2.61 -31.52 4.80
CA PHE A 41 -3.07 -31.84 6.14
C PHE A 41 -2.59 -33.23 6.59
N VAL A 42 -2.77 -34.23 5.77
CA VAL A 42 -2.38 -35.61 6.09
C VAL A 42 -0.86 -35.72 6.28
N ARG A 43 -0.05 -35.15 5.38
CA ARG A 43 1.41 -35.17 5.52
C ARG A 43 1.87 -34.45 6.77
N LEU A 44 1.35 -33.25 7.06
CA LEU A 44 1.70 -32.52 8.28
C LEU A 44 1.32 -33.30 9.54
N TYR A 45 0.19 -33.99 9.53
CA TYR A 45 -0.23 -34.87 10.62
C TYR A 45 0.74 -36.05 10.79
N GLN A 46 1.12 -36.72 9.69
CA GLN A 46 2.08 -37.83 9.70
C GLN A 46 3.46 -37.38 10.19
N ASP A 47 3.87 -36.17 9.87
CA ASP A 47 5.13 -35.57 10.33
C ASP A 47 5.06 -35.08 11.80
N GLY A 48 3.92 -35.26 12.47
CA GLY A 48 3.70 -34.82 13.86
C GLY A 48 3.57 -33.31 14.04
N LEU A 49 3.30 -32.58 12.94
CA LEU A 49 3.19 -31.14 12.93
C LEU A 49 1.75 -30.63 13.06
N ILE A 50 0.78 -31.47 12.87
CA ILE A 50 -0.65 -31.20 13.16
C ILE A 50 -1.09 -32.05 14.33
N TYR A 51 -1.82 -31.47 15.26
CA TYR A 51 -2.42 -32.16 16.39
C TYR A 51 -3.78 -31.55 16.74
N ARG A 52 -4.62 -32.36 17.40
CA ARG A 52 -5.87 -31.89 18.01
C ARG A 52 -5.68 -31.78 19.52
N GLY A 53 -6.12 -30.70 20.09
CA GLY A 53 -5.99 -30.47 21.52
C GLY A 53 -6.86 -29.32 22.02
N LYS A 54 -7.04 -29.33 23.34
CA LYS A 54 -7.79 -28.29 24.04
C LYS A 54 -6.86 -27.12 24.35
N ARG A 55 -7.24 -25.93 23.95
CA ARG A 55 -6.51 -24.69 24.22
C ARG A 55 -7.47 -23.52 24.32
N LEU A 56 -6.97 -22.41 24.85
CA LEU A 56 -7.67 -21.16 24.88
C LEU A 56 -7.63 -20.50 23.49
N VAL A 57 -8.78 -20.16 22.94
CA VAL A 57 -8.91 -19.51 21.64
C VAL A 57 -9.76 -18.25 21.75
N ASN A 58 -9.61 -17.34 20.80
CA ASN A 58 -10.56 -16.25 20.59
C ASN A 58 -11.85 -16.86 20.01
N TRP A 59 -12.91 -16.84 20.78
CA TRP A 59 -14.21 -17.37 20.38
C TRP A 59 -15.20 -16.26 20.08
N ASP A 60 -15.82 -16.32 18.92
CA ASP A 60 -16.92 -15.42 18.56
C ASP A 60 -18.25 -16.04 19.00
N PRO A 61 -18.89 -15.54 20.10
CA PRO A 61 -20.10 -16.15 20.62
C PRO A 61 -21.35 -15.90 19.77
N LYS A 62 -21.30 -15.00 18.81
CA LYS A 62 -22.40 -14.77 17.85
C LYS A 62 -22.31 -15.69 16.64
N LEU A 63 -21.10 -15.89 16.12
CA LEU A 63 -20.84 -16.74 14.95
C LEU A 63 -20.56 -18.20 15.33
N HIS A 64 -20.33 -18.49 16.61
CA HIS A 64 -20.00 -19.82 17.15
C HIS A 64 -18.78 -20.45 16.48
N THR A 65 -17.71 -19.67 16.33
CA THR A 65 -16.46 -20.15 15.74
C THR A 65 -15.24 -19.56 16.43
N ALA A 66 -14.15 -20.33 16.42
CA ALA A 66 -12.83 -19.78 16.73
C ALA A 66 -12.42 -18.80 15.62
N ILE A 67 -11.78 -17.72 16.00
CA ILE A 67 -11.20 -16.73 15.10
C ILE A 67 -9.72 -16.52 15.44
N SER A 68 -8.93 -16.08 14.47
CA SER A 68 -7.52 -15.80 14.71
C SER A 68 -7.32 -14.45 15.42
N ASP A 69 -6.17 -14.25 16.06
CA ASP A 69 -5.85 -13.02 16.77
C ASP A 69 -5.97 -11.77 15.88
N LEU A 70 -5.71 -11.92 14.61
CA LEU A 70 -5.74 -10.82 13.64
C LEU A 70 -7.16 -10.50 13.10
N GLU A 71 -8.12 -11.38 13.32
CA GLU A 71 -9.56 -11.13 13.13
C GLU A 71 -10.18 -10.44 14.33
N VAL A 72 -9.39 -10.19 15.39
CA VAL A 72 -9.81 -9.45 16.58
C VAL A 72 -9.41 -7.99 16.42
N ILE A 73 -10.40 -7.12 16.31
CA ILE A 73 -10.22 -5.67 16.24
C ILE A 73 -10.25 -5.10 17.66
N SER A 74 -9.19 -4.41 18.05
CA SER A 74 -9.14 -3.71 19.33
C SER A 74 -9.55 -2.26 19.15
N GLU A 75 -10.75 -1.92 19.62
CA GLU A 75 -11.27 -0.55 19.61
C GLU A 75 -11.20 0.06 21.00
N GLU A 76 -10.75 1.32 21.08
CA GLU A 76 -10.75 2.06 22.34
C GLU A 76 -12.19 2.47 22.71
N GLU A 77 -12.62 2.05 23.90
CA GLU A 77 -13.97 2.31 24.43
C GLU A 77 -13.89 2.90 25.82
N ASN A 78 -14.87 3.72 26.17
CA ASN A 78 -15.07 4.16 27.54
C ASN A 78 -15.70 3.02 28.32
N GLY A 79 -14.98 2.49 29.27
CA GLY A 79 -15.43 1.44 30.16
C GLY A 79 -15.19 1.79 31.61
N SER A 80 -15.13 0.78 32.44
CA SER A 80 -14.89 0.95 33.87
C SER A 80 -13.87 -0.05 34.37
N LEU A 81 -13.19 0.32 35.39
CA LEU A 81 -12.35 -0.54 36.21
C LEU A 81 -13.02 -0.72 37.55
N TRP A 82 -13.47 -1.95 37.84
CA TRP A 82 -14.15 -2.29 39.05
C TRP A 82 -13.17 -2.82 40.08
N HIS A 83 -13.23 -2.31 41.32
CA HIS A 83 -12.40 -2.70 42.43
C HIS A 83 -13.22 -3.51 43.44
N PHE A 84 -12.84 -4.78 43.64
CA PHE A 84 -13.55 -5.69 44.55
C PHE A 84 -12.68 -6.12 45.69
N LYS A 85 -13.31 -6.27 46.92
CA LYS A 85 -12.66 -6.77 48.11
C LYS A 85 -12.75 -8.29 48.14
N TYR A 86 -11.59 -8.95 48.15
CA TYR A 86 -11.48 -10.39 48.40
C TYR A 86 -10.98 -10.62 49.82
N PHE A 87 -11.82 -11.15 50.69
CA PHE A 87 -11.51 -11.33 52.10
C PHE A 87 -10.63 -12.57 52.31
N LEU A 88 -9.64 -12.44 53.19
CA LEU A 88 -8.83 -13.58 53.64
C LEU A 88 -9.74 -14.67 54.24
N GLU A 89 -9.28 -15.92 54.19
CA GLU A 89 -10.05 -17.07 54.70
C GLU A 89 -10.50 -16.91 56.14
N ASP A 90 -9.65 -16.31 56.98
CA ASP A 90 -9.92 -16.03 58.39
C ASP A 90 -10.77 -14.76 58.63
N GLY A 91 -11.09 -14.03 57.59
CA GLY A 91 -11.84 -12.78 57.67
C GLY A 91 -11.10 -11.59 58.28
N SER A 92 -9.83 -11.72 58.60
CA SER A 92 -9.05 -10.68 59.30
C SER A 92 -8.77 -9.44 58.47
N ASN A 93 -8.67 -9.60 57.16
CA ASN A 93 -8.37 -8.52 56.20
C ASN A 93 -8.87 -8.90 54.81
N HIS A 94 -8.65 -8.01 53.81
CA HIS A 94 -8.99 -8.25 52.44
C HIS A 94 -7.93 -7.71 51.49
N LEU A 95 -7.88 -8.28 50.29
CA LEU A 95 -7.19 -7.71 49.12
C LEU A 95 -8.20 -7.00 48.25
N VAL A 96 -7.77 -5.96 47.56
CA VAL A 96 -8.59 -5.30 46.51
C VAL A 96 -8.06 -5.67 45.16
N VAL A 97 -8.90 -6.28 44.31
CA VAL A 97 -8.55 -6.59 42.90
C VAL A 97 -9.29 -5.63 41.98
N ALA A 98 -8.63 -5.18 40.93
CA ALA A 98 -9.22 -4.30 39.91
C ALA A 98 -9.37 -5.09 38.63
N THR A 99 -10.57 -5.02 38.04
CA THR A 99 -10.84 -5.76 36.77
C THR A 99 -11.74 -4.97 35.83
N THR A 100 -11.56 -5.17 34.55
CA THR A 100 -12.46 -4.68 33.49
C THR A 100 -13.56 -5.71 33.16
N ARG A 101 -13.48 -6.92 33.71
CA ARG A 101 -14.37 -8.04 33.43
C ARG A 101 -14.89 -8.70 34.71
N PRO A 102 -15.81 -8.03 35.42
CA PRO A 102 -16.32 -8.54 36.72
C PRO A 102 -16.89 -9.96 36.65
N GLU A 103 -17.60 -10.32 35.58
CA GLU A 103 -18.26 -11.62 35.43
C GLU A 103 -17.32 -12.82 35.51
N THR A 104 -16.05 -12.63 35.12
CA THR A 104 -15.06 -13.73 35.15
C THR A 104 -14.60 -14.08 36.55
N LEU A 105 -14.95 -13.28 37.56
CA LEU A 105 -14.71 -13.57 38.96
C LEU A 105 -15.23 -14.96 39.35
N LEU A 106 -16.34 -15.40 38.78
CA LEU A 106 -16.91 -16.71 39.01
C LEU A 106 -15.96 -17.89 38.70
N GLY A 107 -14.97 -17.64 37.83
CA GLY A 107 -13.96 -18.61 37.39
C GLY A 107 -12.57 -18.37 37.96
N ASP A 108 -12.40 -17.49 38.94
CA ASP A 108 -11.10 -17.23 39.57
C ASP A 108 -10.52 -18.44 40.27
N THR A 109 -9.22 -18.66 40.09
CA THR A 109 -8.48 -19.77 40.73
C THR A 109 -7.29 -19.31 41.57
N ALA A 110 -6.93 -18.04 41.51
CA ALA A 110 -5.92 -17.42 42.35
C ALA A 110 -6.05 -15.90 42.38
N VAL A 111 -5.33 -15.27 43.29
CA VAL A 111 -4.94 -13.86 43.22
C VAL A 111 -3.43 -13.81 43.15
N ALA A 112 -2.90 -13.04 42.19
CA ALA A 112 -1.46 -12.89 42.03
C ALA A 112 -0.97 -11.52 42.50
N VAL A 113 0.20 -11.51 43.11
CA VAL A 113 0.90 -10.32 43.58
C VAL A 113 2.36 -10.38 43.12
N ASN A 114 3.01 -9.23 42.99
CA ASN A 114 4.44 -9.21 42.67
C ASN A 114 5.24 -9.69 43.89
N PRO A 115 6.21 -10.60 43.77
CA PRO A 115 7.02 -11.09 44.87
C PRO A 115 7.85 -10.00 45.56
N GLU A 116 8.11 -8.89 44.89
CA GLU A 116 8.84 -7.73 45.42
C GLU A 116 7.93 -6.64 46.01
N ASP A 117 6.62 -6.89 46.10
CA ASP A 117 5.67 -5.93 46.65
C ASP A 117 5.51 -6.14 48.16
N ASP A 118 6.12 -5.23 48.92
CA ASP A 118 6.11 -5.31 50.37
C ASP A 118 4.70 -5.31 50.99
N ARG A 119 3.72 -4.76 50.32
CA ARG A 119 2.32 -4.71 50.78
C ARG A 119 1.71 -6.09 50.91
N TYR A 120 2.17 -7.07 50.15
CA TYR A 120 1.53 -8.38 50.03
C TYR A 120 2.45 -9.56 50.35
N GLN A 121 3.74 -9.35 50.58
CA GLN A 121 4.69 -10.44 50.83
C GLN A 121 4.22 -11.38 51.97
N ALA A 122 3.69 -10.83 53.08
CA ALA A 122 3.21 -11.62 54.21
C ALA A 122 1.93 -12.42 53.88
N LEU A 123 1.28 -12.12 52.78
CA LEU A 123 0.01 -12.79 52.40
C LEU A 123 0.23 -13.90 51.36
N ILE A 124 1.41 -14.01 50.79
CA ILE A 124 1.73 -15.06 49.82
C ILE A 124 1.56 -16.43 50.44
N GLY A 125 0.83 -17.32 49.76
CA GLY A 125 0.51 -18.67 50.25
C GLY A 125 -0.73 -18.74 51.11
N LYS A 126 -1.28 -17.60 51.58
CA LYS A 126 -2.60 -17.56 52.23
C LYS A 126 -3.69 -17.68 51.16
N LYS A 127 -4.92 -17.90 51.64
CA LYS A 127 -6.11 -18.03 50.78
C LYS A 127 -7.06 -16.87 51.00
N VAL A 128 -7.76 -16.51 49.92
CA VAL A 128 -8.92 -15.60 49.96
C VAL A 128 -10.18 -16.38 49.61
N ARG A 129 -11.30 -15.92 50.14
CA ARG A 129 -12.62 -16.43 49.79
C ARG A 129 -13.25 -15.54 48.74
N LEU A 130 -13.57 -16.13 47.62
CA LEU A 130 -14.22 -15.41 46.53
C LEU A 130 -15.65 -15.00 46.95
N PRO A 131 -16.07 -13.78 46.59
CA PRO A 131 -17.48 -13.43 46.69
C PRO A 131 -18.35 -14.37 45.83
N ILE A 132 -19.63 -14.49 46.16
CA ILE A 132 -20.66 -15.25 45.44
C ILE A 132 -20.45 -16.76 45.48
N THR A 133 -19.31 -17.28 44.95
CA THR A 133 -19.04 -18.73 44.93
C THR A 133 -18.57 -19.28 46.27
N GLY A 134 -17.94 -18.43 47.07
CA GLY A 134 -17.31 -18.86 48.32
C GLY A 134 -16.05 -19.72 48.15
N ARG A 135 -15.55 -19.87 46.94
CA ARG A 135 -14.34 -20.67 46.64
C ARG A 135 -13.12 -20.07 47.32
N LEU A 136 -12.31 -20.92 47.97
CA LEU A 136 -11.02 -20.53 48.50
C LEU A 136 -9.96 -20.66 47.42
N VAL A 137 -9.25 -19.59 47.14
CA VAL A 137 -8.17 -19.55 46.15
C VAL A 137 -6.90 -19.03 46.79
N PRO A 138 -5.71 -19.53 46.36
CA PRO A 138 -4.43 -19.08 46.90
C PRO A 138 -4.02 -17.70 46.42
N ILE A 139 -3.21 -17.03 47.21
CA ILE A 139 -2.43 -15.85 46.84
C ILE A 139 -1.08 -16.34 46.35
N VAL A 140 -0.77 -16.11 45.07
CA VAL A 140 0.49 -16.55 44.44
C VAL A 140 1.36 -15.36 44.10
N ALA A 141 2.66 -15.59 44.09
CA ALA A 141 3.64 -14.58 43.71
C ALA A 141 4.09 -14.81 42.25
N ASP A 142 3.95 -13.80 41.41
CA ASP A 142 4.42 -13.85 40.01
C ASP A 142 4.94 -12.49 39.59
N SER A 143 6.14 -12.46 38.99
CA SER A 143 6.79 -11.24 38.52
C SER A 143 6.06 -10.59 37.32
N TYR A 144 5.13 -11.29 36.69
CA TYR A 144 4.23 -10.74 35.69
C TYR A 144 3.37 -9.58 36.22
N VAL A 145 3.05 -9.59 37.53
CA VAL A 145 2.19 -8.57 38.12
C VAL A 145 2.94 -7.24 38.24
N ASP A 146 2.40 -6.21 37.62
CA ASP A 146 2.89 -4.84 37.79
C ASP A 146 2.38 -4.26 39.13
N LYS A 147 3.29 -4.07 40.04
CA LYS A 147 2.99 -3.55 41.37
C LYS A 147 2.51 -2.09 41.41
N GLU A 148 2.77 -1.34 40.31
CA GLU A 148 2.35 0.07 40.18
C GLU A 148 1.01 0.21 39.49
N PHE A 149 0.52 -0.85 38.84
CA PHE A 149 -0.76 -0.83 38.15
C PHE A 149 -1.93 -1.24 39.05
N GLY A 150 -2.97 -0.42 39.09
CA GLY A 150 -4.16 -0.69 39.88
C GLY A 150 -3.85 -0.78 41.37
N THR A 151 -4.18 -1.93 41.98
CA THR A 151 -3.93 -2.23 43.39
C THR A 151 -2.67 -3.05 43.64
N GLY A 152 -1.99 -3.50 42.59
CA GLY A 152 -0.90 -4.46 42.69
C GLY A 152 -1.36 -5.90 42.90
N CYS A 153 -2.67 -6.14 43.00
CA CYS A 153 -3.29 -7.46 43.07
C CYS A 153 -4.09 -7.76 41.82
N VAL A 154 -3.86 -8.90 41.21
CA VAL A 154 -4.55 -9.31 39.99
C VAL A 154 -5.33 -10.60 40.26
N LYS A 155 -6.63 -10.59 39.96
CA LYS A 155 -7.43 -11.82 39.93
C LYS A 155 -6.97 -12.68 38.76
N ILE A 156 -6.89 -13.96 38.95
CA ILE A 156 -6.43 -14.92 37.95
C ILE A 156 -7.57 -15.84 37.55
N THR A 157 -7.97 -15.73 36.28
CA THR A 157 -9.02 -16.53 35.66
C THR A 157 -8.45 -17.27 34.43
N PRO A 158 -7.72 -18.35 34.59
CA PRO A 158 -6.95 -18.98 33.55
C PRO A 158 -7.77 -19.51 32.37
N ALA A 159 -9.03 -19.81 32.58
CA ALA A 159 -9.92 -20.29 31.50
C ALA A 159 -10.50 -19.18 30.63
N HIS A 160 -10.33 -17.89 30.98
CA HIS A 160 -10.98 -16.75 30.29
C HIS A 160 -10.07 -15.56 30.03
N ASP A 161 -8.76 -15.73 30.22
CA ASP A 161 -7.74 -14.73 29.84
C ASP A 161 -6.44 -15.42 29.43
N PHE A 162 -5.85 -14.97 28.33
CA PHE A 162 -4.63 -15.59 27.75
C PHE A 162 -3.41 -15.44 28.64
N ASN A 163 -3.25 -14.31 29.33
CA ASN A 163 -2.14 -14.07 30.24
C ASN A 163 -2.32 -14.87 31.55
N ASP A 164 -3.54 -14.89 32.08
CA ASP A 164 -3.90 -15.68 33.25
C ASP A 164 -3.74 -17.18 32.98
N PHE A 165 -4.00 -17.62 31.75
CA PHE A 165 -3.76 -19.01 31.33
C PHE A 165 -2.28 -19.39 31.44
N GLN A 166 -1.37 -18.53 31.00
CA GLN A 166 0.07 -18.79 31.15
C GLN A 166 0.52 -18.78 32.60
N LEU A 167 0.01 -17.84 33.38
CA LEU A 167 0.28 -17.79 34.81
C LEU A 167 -0.29 -19.03 35.54
N GLY A 168 -1.51 -19.42 35.20
CA GLY A 168 -2.14 -20.63 35.75
C GLY A 168 -1.32 -21.88 35.44
N LYS A 169 -0.73 -21.96 34.28
CA LYS A 169 0.15 -23.06 33.90
C LYS A 169 1.47 -23.10 34.70
N ARG A 170 2.07 -21.92 34.97
CA ARG A 170 3.28 -21.81 35.79
C ARG A 170 3.06 -22.21 37.26
N HIS A 171 1.87 -21.92 37.76
CA HIS A 171 1.50 -22.17 39.18
C HIS A 171 0.62 -23.40 39.36
N ASP A 172 0.44 -24.21 38.30
CA ASP A 172 -0.41 -25.43 38.34
C ASP A 172 -1.82 -25.17 38.88
N LEU A 173 -2.42 -24.05 38.47
CA LEU A 173 -3.77 -23.66 38.91
C LEU A 173 -4.82 -24.41 38.07
N PRO A 174 -5.97 -24.77 38.66
CA PRO A 174 -7.07 -25.35 37.87
C PRO A 174 -7.65 -24.32 36.90
N LEU A 175 -8.19 -24.83 35.79
CA LEU A 175 -8.95 -24.07 34.84
C LEU A 175 -10.43 -24.25 35.10
N ILE A 176 -11.15 -23.18 35.33
CA ILE A 176 -12.60 -23.24 35.55
C ILE A 176 -13.30 -22.53 34.42
N ASN A 177 -13.88 -23.28 33.49
CA ASN A 177 -14.68 -22.75 32.40
C ASN A 177 -16.10 -22.46 32.91
N ILE A 178 -16.47 -21.17 32.83
CA ILE A 178 -17.77 -20.69 33.30
C ILE A 178 -18.76 -20.38 32.16
N PHE A 179 -18.33 -20.39 30.91
CA PHE A 179 -19.15 -20.01 29.77
C PHE A 179 -19.44 -21.15 28.80
N ASP A 180 -20.63 -21.12 28.23
CA ASP A 180 -20.98 -21.91 27.07
C ASP A 180 -20.58 -21.20 25.75
N LYS A 181 -20.89 -21.80 24.60
CA LYS A 181 -20.60 -21.26 23.26
C LYS A 181 -21.26 -19.91 22.96
N ASP A 182 -22.34 -19.58 23.67
CA ASP A 182 -23.07 -18.30 23.52
C ASP A 182 -22.57 -17.25 24.54
N ALA A 183 -21.54 -17.56 25.32
CA ALA A 183 -21.04 -16.78 26.45
C ALA A 183 -22.10 -16.56 27.52
N ASN A 184 -22.94 -17.54 27.74
CA ASN A 184 -23.82 -17.59 28.90
C ASN A 184 -23.16 -18.38 30.04
N ILE A 185 -23.49 -18.04 31.29
CA ILE A 185 -22.97 -18.76 32.45
C ILE A 185 -23.49 -20.18 32.46
N LEU A 186 -22.60 -21.16 32.53
CA LEU A 186 -22.93 -22.59 32.68
C LEU A 186 -23.63 -22.84 33.98
N ALA A 187 -24.54 -23.81 33.98
CA ALA A 187 -25.14 -24.31 35.23
C ALA A 187 -24.14 -25.09 36.11
N ASN A 188 -23.21 -25.77 35.45
CA ASN A 188 -22.10 -26.47 36.07
C ASN A 188 -20.80 -26.04 35.41
N PHE A 189 -19.89 -25.47 36.19
CA PHE A 189 -18.57 -25.08 35.68
C PHE A 189 -17.72 -26.32 35.45
N GLU A 190 -17.01 -26.35 34.36
CA GLU A 190 -16.07 -27.42 34.04
C GLU A 190 -14.71 -27.12 34.66
N VAL A 191 -14.18 -28.02 35.45
CA VAL A 191 -12.88 -27.87 36.14
C VAL A 191 -11.86 -28.80 35.52
N MET A 192 -10.73 -28.26 35.09
CA MET A 192 -9.67 -28.98 34.38
C MET A 192 -8.31 -28.66 34.97
N ALA A 193 -7.37 -29.60 34.86
CA ALA A 193 -5.97 -29.37 35.20
C ALA A 193 -5.27 -28.51 34.18
N ALA A 194 -4.53 -27.49 34.59
CA ALA A 194 -3.92 -26.51 33.71
C ALA A 194 -2.90 -27.08 32.67
N GLY A 195 -2.14 -28.08 33.08
CA GLY A 195 -1.08 -28.62 32.23
C GLY A 195 -1.54 -29.70 31.25
N THR A 196 -2.49 -30.51 31.66
CA THR A 196 -2.95 -31.72 30.95
C THR A 196 -4.36 -31.61 30.39
N PHE A 197 -5.13 -30.64 30.81
CA PHE A 197 -6.58 -30.51 30.59
C PHE A 197 -7.40 -31.71 31.07
N ALA A 198 -6.82 -32.51 31.98
CA ALA A 198 -7.56 -33.62 32.58
C ALA A 198 -8.77 -33.07 33.33
N ASP A 199 -9.89 -33.77 33.17
CA ASP A 199 -11.13 -33.45 33.88
C ASP A 199 -10.94 -33.66 35.36
N LEU A 200 -11.19 -32.61 36.14
CA LEU A 200 -11.14 -32.63 37.59
C LEU A 200 -12.55 -32.61 38.22
N GLY A 201 -13.58 -32.61 37.38
CA GLY A 201 -14.96 -32.60 37.77
C GLY A 201 -15.71 -31.32 37.43
N ILE A 202 -16.84 -31.14 38.14
CA ILE A 202 -17.70 -29.96 37.94
C ILE A 202 -17.90 -29.23 39.25
N GLU A 203 -18.11 -27.92 39.17
CA GLU A 203 -18.54 -27.08 40.28
C GLU A 203 -19.89 -26.43 39.92
N ALA A 204 -20.91 -26.62 40.73
CA ALA A 204 -22.21 -26.02 40.46
C ALA A 204 -22.10 -24.48 40.47
N ALA A 205 -22.65 -23.86 39.47
CA ALA A 205 -22.78 -22.40 39.43
C ALA A 205 -23.77 -21.95 40.55
N PRO A 206 -23.58 -20.73 41.07
CA PRO A 206 -24.62 -20.10 41.86
C PRO A 206 -25.92 -20.05 41.03
N SER A 207 -27.01 -20.57 41.59
CA SER A 207 -28.27 -20.77 40.85
C SER A 207 -28.82 -19.50 40.21
N GLU A 208 -28.56 -18.36 40.79
CA GLU A 208 -29.00 -17.04 40.33
C GLU A 208 -28.22 -16.50 39.14
N TYR A 209 -27.06 -17.12 38.82
CA TYR A 209 -26.20 -16.77 37.73
C TYR A 209 -26.28 -17.75 36.56
N ALA A 210 -26.68 -18.99 36.80
CA ALA A 210 -26.79 -20.03 35.77
C ALA A 210 -27.68 -19.58 34.60
N GLY A 211 -27.18 -19.70 33.39
CA GLY A 211 -27.89 -19.32 32.14
C GLY A 211 -27.91 -17.84 31.83
N LEU A 212 -27.35 -16.96 32.66
CA LEU A 212 -27.28 -15.53 32.35
C LEU A 212 -26.23 -15.25 31.27
N GLU A 213 -26.57 -14.36 30.35
CA GLU A 213 -25.61 -13.79 29.38
C GLU A 213 -24.53 -13.03 30.16
N ARG A 214 -23.29 -13.08 29.68
CA ARG A 214 -22.10 -12.53 30.38
C ARG A 214 -22.25 -11.11 30.90
N PHE A 215 -22.82 -10.18 30.10
CA PHE A 215 -22.97 -8.78 30.51
C PHE A 215 -24.17 -8.55 31.42
N VAL A 216 -25.19 -9.39 31.34
CA VAL A 216 -26.29 -9.45 32.32
C VAL A 216 -25.75 -9.92 33.64
N ALA A 217 -24.92 -10.97 33.64
CA ALA A 217 -24.22 -11.47 34.82
C ALA A 217 -23.31 -10.42 35.45
N ARG A 218 -22.57 -9.67 34.62
CA ARG A 218 -21.73 -8.54 35.07
C ARG A 218 -22.53 -7.52 35.84
N LYS A 219 -23.64 -7.04 35.27
CA LYS A 219 -24.49 -6.03 35.93
C LYS A 219 -25.03 -6.55 37.28
N LYS A 220 -25.50 -7.78 37.29
CA LYS A 220 -26.00 -8.42 38.52
C LYS A 220 -24.93 -8.51 39.58
N LEU A 221 -23.72 -8.96 39.19
CA LEU A 221 -22.60 -9.13 40.11
C LEU A 221 -22.14 -7.79 40.70
N VAL A 222 -22.04 -6.75 39.90
CA VAL A 222 -21.66 -5.40 40.37
C VAL A 222 -22.69 -4.87 41.37
N LYS A 223 -23.99 -5.05 41.08
CA LYS A 223 -25.06 -4.65 41.97
C LYS A 223 -24.99 -5.41 43.32
N GLU A 224 -24.80 -6.70 43.26
CA GLU A 224 -24.66 -7.53 44.47
C GLU A 224 -23.41 -7.15 45.29
N ALA A 225 -22.31 -6.78 44.62
CA ALA A 225 -21.11 -6.30 45.27
C ALA A 225 -21.34 -4.99 46.04
N GLU A 226 -22.10 -4.07 45.43
CA GLU A 226 -22.50 -2.81 46.07
C GLU A 226 -23.39 -3.03 47.27
N GLU A 227 -24.45 -3.85 47.12
CA GLU A 227 -25.41 -4.15 48.18
C GLU A 227 -24.78 -4.86 49.37
N ASN A 228 -23.79 -5.72 49.14
CA ASN A 228 -23.13 -6.52 50.20
C ASN A 228 -21.80 -5.93 50.67
N GLY A 229 -21.42 -4.77 50.18
CA GLY A 229 -20.27 -4.02 50.70
C GLY A 229 -18.87 -4.51 50.27
N TRP A 230 -18.77 -5.40 49.32
CA TRP A 230 -17.48 -5.85 48.80
C TRP A 230 -17.05 -5.16 47.47
N LEU A 231 -17.85 -4.21 46.97
CA LEU A 231 -17.42 -3.27 45.97
C LEU A 231 -16.64 -2.13 46.64
N ASP A 232 -15.38 -1.93 46.25
CA ASP A 232 -14.55 -0.84 46.81
C ASP A 232 -14.81 0.47 46.08
N LYS A 233 -14.64 0.48 44.78
CA LYS A 233 -14.91 1.63 43.89
C LYS A 233 -15.06 1.23 42.43
N ILE A 234 -15.59 2.14 41.64
CA ILE A 234 -15.66 2.05 40.18
C ILE A 234 -14.93 3.26 39.61
N GLU A 235 -13.96 3.04 38.74
CA GLU A 235 -13.23 4.10 38.06
C GLU A 235 -13.56 4.10 36.56
N PRO A 236 -13.78 5.28 35.93
CA PRO A 236 -13.79 5.36 34.50
C PRO A 236 -12.45 4.88 33.94
N TYR A 237 -12.49 4.02 32.93
CA TYR A 237 -11.29 3.46 32.35
C TYR A 237 -11.45 3.30 30.85
N LYS A 238 -10.47 3.76 30.08
CA LYS A 238 -10.41 3.51 28.64
C LYS A 238 -9.80 2.14 28.42
N LEU A 239 -10.54 1.25 27.84
CA LEU A 239 -10.11 -0.10 27.51
C LEU A 239 -10.15 -0.35 26.03
N LYS A 240 -9.32 -1.26 25.56
CA LYS A 240 -9.36 -1.76 24.20
C LYS A 240 -10.21 -3.02 24.17
N ALA A 241 -11.46 -2.88 23.74
CA ALA A 241 -12.38 -4.02 23.65
C ALA A 241 -12.04 -4.89 22.43
N PRO A 242 -11.76 -6.20 22.63
CA PRO A 242 -11.49 -7.11 21.52
C PRO A 242 -12.80 -7.51 20.85
N ARG A 243 -12.98 -7.15 19.57
CA ARG A 243 -14.19 -7.44 18.81
C ARG A 243 -13.86 -8.28 17.58
N GLY A 244 -14.75 -9.23 17.24
CA GLY A 244 -14.66 -9.95 15.98
C GLY A 244 -14.90 -9.01 14.80
N ASP A 245 -14.05 -9.09 13.78
CA ASP A 245 -14.11 -8.21 12.59
C ASP A 245 -15.40 -8.40 11.78
N ARG A 246 -16.00 -9.59 11.83
CA ARG A 246 -17.23 -9.94 11.12
C ARG A 246 -18.49 -9.68 11.91
N SER A 247 -18.49 -10.02 13.18
CA SER A 247 -19.67 -9.93 14.05
C SER A 247 -19.82 -8.58 14.75
N GLY A 248 -18.70 -7.89 15.00
CA GLY A 248 -18.63 -6.67 15.79
C GLY A 248 -18.87 -6.90 17.30
N VAL A 249 -19.05 -8.16 17.74
CA VAL A 249 -19.24 -8.48 19.16
C VAL A 249 -17.91 -8.68 19.87
N ILE A 250 -17.90 -8.45 21.18
CA ILE A 250 -16.72 -8.75 22.01
C ILE A 250 -16.47 -10.26 22.00
N VAL A 251 -15.26 -10.64 21.59
CA VAL A 251 -14.82 -12.04 21.60
C VAL A 251 -14.57 -12.51 23.03
N GLU A 252 -14.73 -13.82 23.24
CA GLU A 252 -14.50 -14.45 24.52
C GLU A 252 -13.32 -15.42 24.43
N PRO A 253 -12.27 -15.25 25.25
CA PRO A 253 -11.29 -16.32 25.44
C PRO A 253 -11.98 -17.57 25.97
N TRP A 254 -11.93 -18.67 25.22
CA TRP A 254 -12.70 -19.87 25.56
C TRP A 254 -11.91 -21.15 25.31
N LEU A 255 -12.01 -22.10 26.18
CA LEU A 255 -11.36 -23.41 26.08
C LEU A 255 -12.19 -24.37 25.23
N THR A 256 -11.57 -24.82 24.14
CA THR A 256 -12.20 -25.76 23.20
C THR A 256 -11.18 -26.64 22.52
N ASP A 257 -11.63 -27.85 22.10
CA ASP A 257 -10.81 -28.73 21.26
C ASP A 257 -10.74 -28.19 19.84
N GLN A 258 -9.54 -27.93 19.37
CA GLN A 258 -9.26 -27.41 18.05
C GLN A 258 -8.09 -28.16 17.40
N TRP A 259 -7.92 -27.99 16.12
CA TRP A 259 -6.75 -28.47 15.38
C TRP A 259 -5.69 -27.37 15.26
N TYR A 260 -4.42 -27.77 15.45
CA TYR A 260 -3.28 -26.85 15.48
C TYR A 260 -2.15 -27.33 14.59
N VAL A 261 -1.43 -26.37 14.00
CA VAL A 261 -0.13 -26.57 13.36
C VAL A 261 0.96 -26.09 14.32
N LYS A 262 2.00 -26.91 14.51
CA LYS A 262 3.21 -26.53 15.25
C LYS A 262 4.04 -25.59 14.39
N ALA A 263 3.65 -24.32 14.36
CA ALA A 263 4.17 -23.33 13.44
C ALA A 263 5.65 -22.99 13.66
N SER A 264 6.15 -23.10 14.88
CA SER A 264 7.56 -22.81 15.21
C SER A 264 8.56 -23.68 14.43
N VAL A 265 8.21 -24.94 14.18
CA VAL A 265 9.02 -25.86 13.37
C VAL A 265 9.07 -25.42 11.91
N LEU A 266 7.92 -25.05 11.35
CA LEU A 266 7.80 -24.59 9.96
C LEU A 266 8.40 -23.20 9.75
N ALA A 267 8.39 -22.37 10.79
CA ALA A 267 8.90 -21.00 10.73
C ALA A 267 10.44 -20.93 10.61
N LYS A 268 11.16 -21.89 11.14
CA LYS A 268 12.62 -21.85 11.19
C LYS A 268 13.28 -21.68 9.81
N PRO A 269 13.05 -22.54 8.80
CA PRO A 269 13.64 -22.34 7.48
C PRO A 269 13.09 -21.08 6.80
N ALA A 270 11.83 -20.69 7.07
CA ALA A 270 11.23 -19.49 6.53
C ALA A 270 11.87 -18.20 7.07
N ILE A 271 12.30 -18.17 8.32
CA ILE A 271 13.08 -17.08 8.90
C ILE A 271 14.45 -16.99 8.22
N GLU A 272 15.15 -18.13 8.12
CA GLU A 272 16.49 -18.22 7.52
C GLU A 272 16.50 -17.70 6.08
N ALA A 273 15.48 -17.99 5.28
CA ALA A 273 15.39 -17.57 3.88
C ALA A 273 15.32 -16.05 3.70
N VAL A 274 14.77 -15.32 4.66
CA VAL A 274 14.75 -13.85 4.67
C VAL A 274 16.04 -13.29 5.26
N GLU A 275 16.56 -13.89 6.31
CA GLU A 275 17.84 -13.49 6.91
C GLU A 275 19.01 -13.57 5.94
N ASP A 276 19.08 -14.61 5.12
CA ASP A 276 20.16 -14.81 4.15
C ASP A 276 19.92 -14.13 2.79
N GLY A 277 18.80 -13.48 2.62
CA GLY A 277 18.48 -12.70 1.43
C GLY A 277 17.95 -13.48 0.23
N ARG A 278 17.64 -14.78 0.36
CA ARG A 278 16.96 -15.53 -0.70
C ARG A 278 15.58 -14.97 -1.00
N VAL A 279 14.87 -14.46 0.02
CA VAL A 279 13.61 -13.73 -0.09
C VAL A 279 13.81 -12.32 0.43
N LYS A 280 13.48 -11.33 -0.40
CA LYS A 280 13.66 -9.91 -0.08
C LYS A 280 12.32 -9.19 -0.02
N PHE A 281 12.16 -8.32 0.96
CA PHE A 281 11.01 -7.43 1.05
C PHE A 281 11.32 -6.08 0.39
N VAL A 282 10.35 -5.55 -0.31
CA VAL A 282 10.39 -4.19 -0.87
C VAL A 282 9.09 -3.47 -0.44
N PRO A 283 9.17 -2.40 0.35
CA PRO A 283 10.37 -1.86 1.02
C PRO A 283 10.96 -2.81 2.07
N GLU A 284 12.26 -2.74 2.23
CA GLU A 284 13.02 -3.65 3.12
C GLU A 284 12.54 -3.63 4.58
N GLN A 285 12.08 -2.50 5.05
CA GLN A 285 11.61 -2.32 6.44
C GLN A 285 10.50 -3.30 6.86
N TYR A 286 9.72 -3.82 5.92
CA TYR A 286 8.67 -4.78 6.23
C TYR A 286 9.17 -6.16 6.64
N GLN A 287 10.44 -6.47 6.40
CA GLN A 287 11.06 -7.66 6.97
C GLN A 287 11.03 -7.66 8.50
N ASN A 288 11.07 -6.49 9.14
CA ASN A 288 11.01 -6.37 10.60
C ASN A 288 9.67 -6.86 11.16
N MET A 289 8.58 -6.54 10.48
CA MET A 289 7.25 -7.04 10.82
C MET A 289 7.17 -8.57 10.65
N TYR A 290 7.71 -9.09 9.56
CA TYR A 290 7.81 -10.52 9.31
C TYR A 290 8.60 -11.23 10.42
N PHE A 291 9.78 -10.74 10.79
CA PHE A 291 10.61 -11.31 11.84
C PHE A 291 9.96 -11.23 13.21
N ALA A 292 9.30 -10.12 13.54
CA ALA A 292 8.63 -9.94 14.83
C ALA A 292 7.56 -11.02 15.05
N TRP A 293 6.79 -11.37 14.04
CA TRP A 293 5.80 -12.44 14.13
C TRP A 293 6.38 -13.84 14.06
N MET A 294 7.35 -14.04 13.18
CA MET A 294 7.90 -15.38 12.94
C MET A 294 8.77 -15.89 14.10
N ARG A 295 9.51 -15.02 14.77
CA ARG A 295 10.39 -15.42 15.89
C ARG A 295 9.62 -15.81 17.15
N ASP A 296 8.45 -15.22 17.35
CA ASP A 296 7.57 -15.50 18.48
C ASP A 296 6.29 -16.25 18.07
N ILE A 297 6.33 -16.95 16.95
CA ILE A 297 5.15 -17.60 16.40
C ILE A 297 4.59 -18.65 17.35
N GLN A 298 3.29 -18.57 17.60
CA GLN A 298 2.54 -19.53 18.37
C GLN A 298 1.95 -20.61 17.46
N ASP A 299 1.51 -21.73 18.06
CA ASP A 299 0.81 -22.76 17.31
C ASP A 299 -0.43 -22.18 16.65
N TRP A 300 -0.60 -22.50 15.38
CA TRP A 300 -1.68 -21.97 14.57
C TRP A 300 -2.94 -22.81 14.68
N CYS A 301 -4.02 -22.23 15.20
CA CYS A 301 -5.33 -22.86 15.19
C CYS A 301 -5.90 -22.86 13.77
N ILE A 302 -6.08 -24.03 13.18
CA ILE A 302 -6.51 -24.20 11.79
C ILE A 302 -7.96 -24.65 11.63
N SER A 303 -8.68 -24.96 12.69
CA SER A 303 -10.08 -25.38 12.61
C SER A 303 -11.05 -24.21 12.79
N ARG A 304 -12.13 -24.24 12.04
CA ARG A 304 -13.21 -23.25 12.06
C ARG A 304 -14.57 -23.98 12.05
N GLN A 305 -15.50 -23.45 12.82
CA GLN A 305 -16.86 -23.98 12.93
C GLN A 305 -17.77 -23.25 11.95
N LEU A 306 -17.47 -23.39 10.65
CA LEU A 306 -18.16 -22.73 9.54
C LEU A 306 -18.79 -23.78 8.61
N TRP A 307 -19.79 -23.39 7.86
CA TRP A 307 -20.47 -24.28 6.91
C TRP A 307 -19.75 -24.38 5.55
N TRP A 308 -18.97 -23.39 5.19
CA TRP A 308 -18.25 -23.32 3.93
C TRP A 308 -16.74 -23.35 4.14
N GLY A 309 -16.08 -24.31 3.54
CA GLY A 309 -14.63 -24.44 3.59
C GLY A 309 -14.18 -25.87 3.28
N HIS A 310 -12.87 -26.10 3.38
CA HIS A 310 -12.28 -27.42 3.29
C HIS A 310 -12.52 -28.20 4.57
N ARG A 311 -13.33 -29.25 4.50
CA ARG A 311 -13.63 -30.07 5.65
C ARG A 311 -12.39 -30.81 6.14
N ILE A 312 -12.17 -30.84 7.46
CA ILE A 312 -11.01 -31.49 8.06
C ILE A 312 -11.04 -33.00 7.75
N PRO A 313 -9.97 -33.58 7.17
CA PRO A 313 -9.93 -34.99 6.78
C PRO A 313 -9.56 -35.88 7.97
N ALA A 314 -10.38 -35.87 8.97
CA ALA A 314 -10.27 -36.67 10.19
C ALA A 314 -11.61 -37.32 10.51
N TRP A 315 -11.55 -38.55 11.02
CA TRP A 315 -12.71 -39.32 11.40
C TRP A 315 -12.60 -39.80 12.85
N TYR A 316 -13.74 -39.93 13.50
CA TYR A 316 -13.85 -40.38 14.87
C TYR A 316 -14.68 -41.66 14.93
N ASP A 317 -14.25 -42.60 15.78
CA ASP A 317 -15.07 -43.73 16.18
C ASP A 317 -15.92 -43.39 17.42
N ASP A 318 -16.77 -44.33 17.82
CA ASP A 318 -17.64 -44.14 19.00
C ASP A 318 -16.85 -44.08 20.32
N ASN A 319 -15.61 -44.53 20.34
CA ASN A 319 -14.71 -44.47 21.49
C ASN A 319 -13.90 -43.15 21.56
N GLY A 320 -14.09 -42.25 20.60
CA GLY A 320 -13.38 -41.00 20.55
C GLY A 320 -11.96 -41.07 19.93
N ASN A 321 -11.58 -42.21 19.36
CA ASN A 321 -10.31 -42.32 18.64
C ASN A 321 -10.35 -41.49 17.36
N VAL A 322 -9.22 -40.86 17.05
CA VAL A 322 -9.08 -39.98 15.89
C VAL A 322 -8.26 -40.65 14.80
N TYR A 323 -8.75 -40.61 13.57
CA TYR A 323 -8.09 -41.20 12.40
C TYR A 323 -7.97 -40.14 11.31
N VAL A 324 -6.78 -39.94 10.78
CA VAL A 324 -6.52 -38.95 9.72
C VAL A 324 -6.14 -39.65 8.42
N GLY A 325 -6.79 -39.24 7.35
CA GLY A 325 -6.54 -39.74 5.99
C GLY A 325 -7.21 -38.88 4.95
N ARG A 326 -6.94 -39.13 3.69
CA ARG A 326 -7.49 -38.30 2.59
C ARG A 326 -8.99 -38.55 2.40
N HIS A 327 -9.43 -39.77 2.66
CA HIS A 327 -10.83 -40.19 2.62
C HIS A 327 -11.06 -41.38 3.54
N GLU A 328 -12.33 -41.69 3.83
CA GLU A 328 -12.73 -42.74 4.78
C GLU A 328 -12.17 -44.12 4.42
N ALA A 329 -12.16 -44.48 3.13
CA ALA A 329 -11.64 -45.76 2.70
C ALA A 329 -10.16 -45.93 3.01
N GLU A 330 -9.35 -44.88 2.82
CA GLU A 330 -7.93 -44.86 3.20
C GLU A 330 -7.75 -45.02 4.71
N VAL A 331 -8.54 -44.32 5.52
CA VAL A 331 -8.55 -44.45 6.97
C VAL A 331 -8.81 -45.88 7.40
N ARG A 332 -9.84 -46.52 6.87
CA ARG A 332 -10.18 -47.92 7.19
C ARG A 332 -9.05 -48.86 6.84
N GLN A 333 -8.42 -48.69 5.69
CA GLN A 333 -7.31 -49.50 5.25
C GLN A 333 -6.04 -49.26 6.10
N GLN A 334 -5.66 -48.02 6.32
CA GLN A 334 -4.42 -47.65 7.02
C GLN A 334 -4.47 -48.06 8.47
N TYR A 335 -5.59 -47.90 9.15
CA TYR A 335 -5.76 -48.23 10.57
C TYR A 335 -6.35 -49.61 10.79
N GLN A 336 -6.54 -50.39 9.72
CA GLN A 336 -7.08 -51.78 9.77
C GLN A 336 -8.42 -51.86 10.52
N LEU A 337 -9.31 -50.92 10.20
CA LEU A 337 -10.65 -50.89 10.80
C LEU A 337 -11.62 -51.85 10.08
N ALA A 338 -12.41 -52.57 10.86
CA ALA A 338 -13.45 -53.43 10.32
C ALA A 338 -14.59 -52.55 9.74
N ASP A 339 -15.33 -53.10 8.77
CA ASP A 339 -16.40 -52.38 8.06
C ASP A 339 -17.56 -51.99 9.01
N ASN A 340 -17.72 -52.68 10.14
CA ASN A 340 -18.75 -52.41 11.13
C ASN A 340 -18.36 -51.28 12.12
N VAL A 341 -17.15 -50.76 12.07
CA VAL A 341 -16.75 -49.62 12.90
C VAL A 341 -17.41 -48.37 12.33
N ALA A 342 -18.27 -47.74 13.11
CA ALA A 342 -18.91 -46.48 12.73
C ALA A 342 -17.87 -45.35 12.79
N LEU A 343 -17.73 -44.63 11.68
CA LEU A 343 -16.84 -43.46 11.58
C LEU A 343 -17.65 -42.22 11.25
N ARG A 344 -17.35 -41.15 11.94
CA ARG A 344 -17.91 -39.80 11.69
C ARG A 344 -16.79 -38.85 11.34
N GLN A 345 -16.89 -38.20 10.21
CA GLN A 345 -15.92 -37.17 9.83
C GLN A 345 -16.08 -35.91 10.70
N ASP A 346 -14.96 -35.26 11.00
CA ASP A 346 -14.93 -33.98 11.68
C ASP A 346 -15.83 -32.96 10.95
N GLU A 347 -16.68 -32.24 11.71
CA GLU A 347 -17.62 -31.27 11.15
C GLU A 347 -16.98 -29.92 10.87
N ASP A 348 -15.79 -29.65 11.43
CA ASP A 348 -15.08 -28.41 11.26
C ASP A 348 -14.45 -28.32 9.87
N VAL A 349 -14.25 -27.11 9.41
CA VAL A 349 -13.49 -26.78 8.21
C VAL A 349 -12.15 -26.15 8.56
N LEU A 350 -11.22 -26.15 7.61
CA LEU A 350 -9.94 -25.49 7.79
C LEU A 350 -10.06 -23.97 7.61
N ASP A 351 -9.23 -23.25 8.33
CA ASP A 351 -8.97 -21.81 8.14
C ASP A 351 -8.68 -21.54 6.66
N THR A 352 -9.30 -20.52 6.11
CA THR A 352 -9.07 -20.05 4.73
C THR A 352 -7.57 -19.88 4.42
N TRP A 353 -6.81 -19.41 5.40
CA TRP A 353 -5.37 -19.20 5.24
C TRP A 353 -4.58 -20.49 5.12
N PHE A 354 -5.13 -21.64 5.49
CA PHE A 354 -4.48 -22.93 5.26
C PHE A 354 -4.43 -23.27 3.76
N SER A 355 -5.53 -23.18 3.06
CA SER A 355 -5.56 -23.37 1.60
C SER A 355 -4.80 -22.28 0.86
N SER A 356 -4.89 -21.02 1.33
CA SER A 356 -4.18 -19.89 0.75
C SER A 356 -2.66 -20.00 0.89
N ALA A 357 -2.18 -20.66 1.94
CA ALA A 357 -0.76 -20.91 2.16
C ALA A 357 -0.15 -21.88 1.14
N LEU A 358 -0.96 -22.69 0.47
CA LEU A 358 -0.53 -23.65 -0.55
C LEU A 358 -0.52 -23.06 -1.96
N TRP A 359 -0.97 -21.83 -2.13
CA TRP A 359 -1.27 -21.23 -3.44
C TRP A 359 -0.12 -21.29 -4.42
N THR A 360 1.10 -21.04 -3.99
CA THR A 360 2.28 -20.95 -4.86
C THR A 360 2.59 -22.25 -5.61
N PHE A 361 2.17 -23.38 -5.09
CA PHE A 361 2.46 -24.69 -5.70
C PHE A 361 1.20 -25.53 -5.95
N SER A 362 0.15 -25.39 -5.14
CA SER A 362 -1.11 -26.16 -5.33
C SER A 362 -1.83 -25.78 -6.63
N THR A 363 -1.77 -24.52 -7.04
CA THR A 363 -2.36 -24.04 -8.30
C THR A 363 -1.66 -24.58 -9.54
N LEU A 364 -0.43 -25.06 -9.39
CA LEU A 364 0.40 -25.60 -10.46
C LEU A 364 0.34 -27.14 -10.56
N GLY A 365 -0.56 -27.76 -9.79
CA GLY A 365 -0.85 -29.18 -9.86
C GLY A 365 -0.30 -30.05 -8.74
N TRP A 366 0.47 -29.46 -7.78
CA TRP A 366 0.93 -30.25 -6.62
C TRP A 366 -0.26 -30.93 -5.92
N PRO A 367 -0.14 -32.19 -5.46
CA PRO A 367 1.09 -32.98 -5.20
C PRO A 367 1.69 -33.71 -6.41
N GLU A 368 1.11 -33.59 -7.60
CA GLU A 368 1.66 -34.18 -8.81
C GLU A 368 2.85 -33.35 -9.33
N ASP A 369 3.83 -34.05 -9.94
CA ASP A 369 4.98 -33.40 -10.58
C ASP A 369 4.58 -32.98 -12.02
N THR A 370 4.00 -31.78 -12.13
CA THR A 370 3.55 -31.22 -13.41
C THR A 370 4.61 -30.37 -14.10
N GLN A 371 4.48 -30.22 -15.41
CA GLN A 371 5.31 -29.29 -16.17
C GLN A 371 5.13 -27.84 -15.67
N ALA A 372 3.90 -27.42 -15.33
CA ALA A 372 3.62 -26.09 -14.79
C ALA A 372 4.36 -25.84 -13.48
N LEU A 373 4.37 -26.83 -12.59
CA LEU A 373 5.09 -26.74 -11.31
C LEU A 373 6.60 -26.58 -11.53
N ARG A 374 7.17 -27.36 -12.44
CA ARG A 374 8.62 -27.25 -12.77
C ARG A 374 8.98 -25.94 -13.44
N THR A 375 8.06 -25.35 -14.21
CA THR A 375 8.31 -24.13 -14.97
C THR A 375 8.14 -22.87 -14.11
N PHE A 376 7.09 -22.78 -13.29
CA PHE A 376 6.65 -21.55 -12.65
C PHE A 376 6.94 -21.47 -11.15
N HIS A 377 7.44 -22.54 -10.55
CA HIS A 377 7.83 -22.54 -9.15
C HIS A 377 9.36 -22.66 -9.00
N PRO A 378 10.00 -21.80 -8.17
CA PRO A 378 9.43 -20.65 -7.46
C PRO A 378 9.03 -19.50 -8.38
N THR A 379 8.15 -18.63 -7.91
CA THR A 379 7.81 -17.40 -8.62
C THR A 379 8.82 -16.27 -8.34
N ASP A 380 8.78 -15.20 -9.13
CA ASP A 380 9.75 -14.10 -8.99
C ASP A 380 9.28 -13.03 -8.00
N VAL A 381 8.05 -12.56 -8.13
CA VAL A 381 7.51 -11.48 -7.30
C VAL A 381 6.13 -11.86 -6.75
N LEU A 382 5.98 -11.70 -5.45
CA LEU A 382 4.68 -11.69 -4.78
C LEU A 382 4.31 -10.25 -4.44
N VAL A 383 3.10 -9.83 -4.82
CA VAL A 383 2.54 -8.53 -4.47
C VAL A 383 1.53 -8.69 -3.36
N THR A 384 1.68 -7.95 -2.27
CA THR A 384 0.82 -8.06 -1.09
C THR A 384 0.62 -6.73 -0.39
N GLY A 385 -0.46 -6.60 0.40
CA GLY A 385 -0.58 -5.57 1.42
C GLY A 385 0.21 -5.94 2.68
N PHE A 386 0.55 -4.94 3.50
CA PHE A 386 1.26 -5.18 4.76
C PHE A 386 0.39 -5.95 5.77
N ASP A 387 -0.92 -5.80 5.70
CA ASP A 387 -1.89 -6.38 6.62
C ASP A 387 -2.00 -7.90 6.53
N ILE A 388 -1.51 -8.51 5.44
CA ILE A 388 -1.51 -9.96 5.25
C ILE A 388 -0.10 -10.57 5.13
N ILE A 389 0.93 -9.86 5.54
CA ILE A 389 2.30 -10.41 5.57
C ILE A 389 2.35 -11.66 6.45
N PHE A 390 1.78 -11.62 7.65
CA PHE A 390 1.73 -12.76 8.53
C PHE A 390 0.74 -13.83 8.04
N PHE A 391 -0.48 -13.43 7.68
CA PHE A 391 -1.52 -14.37 7.30
C PHE A 391 -1.20 -15.16 6.03
N TRP A 392 -0.61 -14.49 5.06
CA TRP A 392 -0.43 -15.07 3.73
C TRP A 392 1.04 -15.29 3.40
N VAL A 393 1.86 -14.25 3.45
CA VAL A 393 3.28 -14.35 3.06
C VAL A 393 4.03 -15.34 3.94
N ALA A 394 3.96 -15.16 5.26
CA ALA A 394 4.65 -16.03 6.22
C ALA A 394 4.17 -17.49 6.12
N ARG A 395 2.85 -17.69 5.97
CA ARG A 395 2.27 -19.03 5.85
C ARG A 395 2.58 -19.70 4.52
N MET A 396 2.63 -18.96 3.41
CA MET A 396 3.14 -19.48 2.14
C MET A 396 4.62 -19.88 2.25
N MET A 397 5.44 -19.07 2.91
CA MET A 397 6.85 -19.41 3.18
C MET A 397 6.97 -20.73 3.94
N MET A 398 6.23 -20.87 5.05
CA MET A 398 6.26 -22.05 5.89
C MET A 398 5.83 -23.30 5.11
N MET A 399 4.70 -23.26 4.43
CA MET A 399 4.14 -24.41 3.72
C MET A 399 4.97 -24.78 2.50
N THR A 400 5.38 -23.81 1.70
CA THR A 400 6.19 -24.07 0.51
C THR A 400 7.53 -24.70 0.89
N MET A 401 8.23 -24.16 1.86
CA MET A 401 9.55 -24.66 2.27
C MET A 401 9.48 -26.01 2.97
N HIS A 402 8.31 -26.39 3.49
CA HIS A 402 8.10 -27.73 4.01
C HIS A 402 7.82 -28.76 2.92
N PHE A 403 6.95 -28.45 1.96
CA PHE A 403 6.48 -29.40 0.94
C PHE A 403 7.34 -29.42 -0.32
N MET A 404 7.93 -28.29 -0.70
CA MET A 404 8.73 -28.19 -1.91
C MET A 404 10.22 -28.24 -1.60
N LYS A 405 10.89 -29.22 -2.18
CA LYS A 405 12.32 -29.47 -1.96
C LYS A 405 13.09 -29.45 -3.27
N ASN A 406 14.32 -28.96 -3.23
CA ASN A 406 15.27 -29.11 -4.29
C ASN A 406 15.73 -30.58 -4.40
N GLU A 407 16.46 -30.94 -5.47
CA GLU A 407 17.01 -32.29 -5.67
C GLU A 407 17.91 -32.73 -4.52
N ASP A 408 18.64 -31.81 -3.89
CA ASP A 408 19.49 -32.05 -2.73
C ASP A 408 18.75 -32.12 -1.39
N GLY A 409 17.42 -32.01 -1.41
CA GLY A 409 16.55 -32.04 -0.23
C GLY A 409 16.43 -30.72 0.53
N THR A 410 17.08 -29.65 0.07
CA THR A 410 16.94 -28.33 0.69
C THR A 410 15.58 -27.69 0.38
N PRO A 411 15.02 -26.90 1.30
CA PRO A 411 13.76 -26.21 1.08
C PRO A 411 13.79 -25.24 -0.11
N GLN A 412 12.77 -25.29 -0.96
CA GLN A 412 12.55 -24.28 -1.99
C GLN A 412 11.83 -23.06 -1.40
N ILE A 413 12.27 -21.87 -1.80
CA ILE A 413 11.52 -20.62 -1.52
C ILE A 413 10.29 -20.53 -2.43
N PRO A 414 9.20 -19.90 -1.99
CA PRO A 414 8.01 -19.72 -2.83
C PRO A 414 8.15 -18.61 -3.87
N PHE A 415 8.85 -17.53 -3.53
CA PHE A 415 9.07 -16.32 -4.33
C PHE A 415 10.37 -15.65 -3.92
N LYS A 416 10.96 -14.88 -4.83
CA LYS A 416 12.24 -14.19 -4.59
C LYS A 416 12.07 -12.83 -3.95
N THR A 417 11.04 -12.10 -4.36
CA THR A 417 10.75 -10.74 -3.89
C THR A 417 9.33 -10.62 -3.40
N VAL A 418 9.14 -9.99 -2.24
CA VAL A 418 7.83 -9.62 -1.70
C VAL A 418 7.68 -8.11 -1.81
N TYR A 419 6.87 -7.66 -2.77
CA TYR A 419 6.52 -6.25 -2.92
C TYR A 419 5.30 -5.93 -2.06
N VAL A 420 5.48 -5.00 -1.12
CA VAL A 420 4.41 -4.57 -0.19
C VAL A 420 3.87 -3.23 -0.66
N HIS A 421 2.63 -3.24 -1.16
CA HIS A 421 1.93 -2.03 -1.61
C HIS A 421 1.23 -1.30 -0.45
N GLY A 422 0.93 -0.02 -0.66
CA GLY A 422 0.03 0.74 0.21
C GLY A 422 -1.43 0.35 -0.01
N LEU A 423 -2.26 0.48 1.02
CA LEU A 423 -3.70 0.28 0.90
C LEU A 423 -4.36 1.58 0.42
N VAL A 424 -5.33 1.45 -0.48
CA VAL A 424 -6.14 2.59 -0.92
C VAL A 424 -7.22 2.86 0.12
N ARG A 425 -7.21 4.10 0.63
CA ARG A 425 -8.17 4.60 1.62
C ARG A 425 -9.05 5.68 0.98
N ASP A 426 -10.18 5.96 1.61
CA ASP A 426 -11.01 7.09 1.18
C ASP A 426 -10.31 8.45 1.43
N ALA A 427 -10.94 9.55 1.02
CA ALA A 427 -10.37 10.89 1.15
C ALA A 427 -10.09 11.29 2.61
N ASP A 428 -10.79 10.69 3.56
CA ASP A 428 -10.63 10.92 5.01
C ASP A 428 -9.60 9.97 5.65
N GLY A 429 -8.93 9.13 4.86
CA GLY A 429 -7.95 8.16 5.32
C GLY A 429 -8.54 6.90 5.96
N GLN A 430 -9.83 6.62 5.77
CA GLN A 430 -10.50 5.44 6.30
C GLN A 430 -10.39 4.26 5.35
N LYS A 431 -10.28 3.05 5.90
CA LYS A 431 -10.33 1.82 5.12
C LYS A 431 -11.68 1.70 4.42
N MET A 432 -11.67 1.49 3.10
CA MET A 432 -12.88 1.31 2.32
C MET A 432 -13.47 -0.10 2.52
N SER A 433 -14.79 -0.16 2.75
CA SER A 433 -15.54 -1.42 2.79
C SER A 433 -17.00 -1.19 2.42
N LYS A 434 -17.63 -2.22 1.83
CA LYS A 434 -19.09 -2.18 1.54
C LYS A 434 -19.91 -1.97 2.80
N SER A 435 -19.49 -2.59 3.90
CA SER A 435 -20.18 -2.50 5.20
C SER A 435 -20.15 -1.10 5.81
N LYS A 436 -19.17 -0.26 5.46
CA LYS A 436 -19.06 1.14 5.89
C LYS A 436 -19.64 2.14 4.89
N GLY A 437 -20.01 1.69 3.69
CA GLY A 437 -20.61 2.54 2.66
C GLY A 437 -19.67 3.59 2.06
N ASN A 438 -18.37 3.38 2.10
CA ASN A 438 -17.35 4.33 1.60
C ASN A 438 -16.52 3.77 0.42
N VAL A 439 -16.97 2.67 -0.19
CA VAL A 439 -16.26 2.07 -1.33
C VAL A 439 -16.43 2.91 -2.59
N LEU A 440 -15.33 3.06 -3.33
CA LEU A 440 -15.32 3.46 -4.73
C LEU A 440 -15.03 2.23 -5.59
N ASP A 441 -16.00 1.83 -6.43
CA ASP A 441 -15.80 0.76 -7.39
C ASP A 441 -14.94 1.27 -8.55
N PRO A 442 -13.83 0.61 -8.90
CA PRO A 442 -13.01 1.01 -10.03
C PRO A 442 -13.78 1.11 -11.35
N LEU A 443 -14.79 0.26 -11.57
CA LEU A 443 -15.61 0.32 -12.78
C LEU A 443 -16.44 1.60 -12.85
N ASP A 444 -16.93 2.12 -11.72
CA ASP A 444 -17.64 3.38 -11.67
C ASP A 444 -16.74 4.57 -12.01
N ILE A 445 -15.46 4.47 -11.68
CA ILE A 445 -14.46 5.48 -12.05
C ILE A 445 -14.12 5.39 -13.53
N ILE A 446 -14.04 4.19 -14.07
CA ILE A 446 -13.73 3.96 -15.49
C ILE A 446 -14.88 4.41 -16.38
N ASP A 447 -16.09 3.97 -16.08
CA ASP A 447 -17.28 4.13 -16.93
C ASP A 447 -18.17 5.32 -16.55
N GLY A 448 -17.96 5.85 -15.35
CA GLY A 448 -18.84 6.82 -14.75
C GLY A 448 -20.05 6.18 -14.06
N ILE A 449 -20.65 6.91 -13.15
CA ILE A 449 -21.88 6.52 -12.45
C ILE A 449 -22.68 7.77 -12.08
N ASP A 450 -23.99 7.71 -12.24
CA ASP A 450 -24.86 8.79 -11.77
C ASP A 450 -24.97 8.80 -10.24
N LEU A 451 -25.34 9.96 -9.69
CA LEU A 451 -25.40 10.15 -8.25
C LEU A 451 -26.38 9.20 -7.54
N GLU A 452 -27.55 8.99 -8.11
CA GLU A 452 -28.58 8.12 -7.48
C GLU A 452 -28.14 6.66 -7.42
N SER A 453 -27.49 6.17 -8.47
CA SER A 453 -26.91 4.82 -8.51
C SER A 453 -25.76 4.67 -7.51
N LEU A 454 -24.91 5.69 -7.38
CA LEU A 454 -23.81 5.69 -6.42
C LEU A 454 -24.32 5.68 -4.98
N VAL A 455 -25.33 6.50 -4.67
CA VAL A 455 -26.01 6.50 -3.36
C VAL A 455 -26.60 5.12 -3.07
N GLY A 456 -27.27 4.51 -4.03
CA GLY A 456 -27.83 3.17 -3.91
C GLY A 456 -26.77 2.11 -3.58
N LYS A 457 -25.65 2.12 -4.28
CA LYS A 457 -24.52 1.20 -4.01
C LYS A 457 -23.95 1.38 -2.60
N ARG A 458 -23.74 2.63 -2.16
CA ARG A 458 -23.11 2.95 -0.88
C ARG A 458 -24.02 2.72 0.32
N THR A 459 -25.33 2.68 0.14
CA THR A 459 -26.31 2.49 1.22
C THR A 459 -26.88 1.07 1.29
N THR A 460 -26.41 0.16 0.45
CA THR A 460 -26.82 -1.25 0.42
C THR A 460 -25.79 -2.15 1.09
N GLY A 461 -26.26 -3.08 1.93
CA GLY A 461 -25.38 -4.07 2.59
C GLY A 461 -24.53 -3.48 3.72
N LEU A 462 -25.01 -2.46 4.39
CA LEU A 462 -24.32 -1.82 5.51
C LEU A 462 -24.31 -2.72 6.74
N MET A 463 -23.19 -2.69 7.48
CA MET A 463 -23.08 -3.33 8.80
C MET A 463 -24.08 -2.71 9.79
N LYS A 464 -24.22 -1.39 9.71
CA LYS A 464 -25.17 -0.60 10.52
C LYS A 464 -26.16 0.10 9.58
N PRO A 465 -27.32 -0.50 9.28
CA PRO A 465 -28.29 0.09 8.37
C PRO A 465 -28.75 1.50 8.76
N GLN A 466 -28.71 1.85 10.05
CA GLN A 466 -29.02 3.18 10.56
C GLN A 466 -28.07 4.29 10.10
N ASP A 467 -26.88 3.93 9.57
CA ASP A 467 -25.93 4.92 9.05
C ASP A 467 -26.26 5.39 7.62
N ALA A 468 -27.23 4.74 6.95
CA ALA A 468 -27.59 5.06 5.56
C ALA A 468 -27.89 6.54 5.30
N PRO A 469 -28.68 7.28 6.13
CA PRO A 469 -28.91 8.70 5.90
C PRO A 469 -27.64 9.54 5.94
N LYS A 470 -26.73 9.25 6.84
CA LYS A 470 -25.43 9.95 6.96
C LYS A 470 -24.56 9.68 5.74
N ILE A 471 -24.48 8.42 5.30
CA ILE A 471 -23.70 8.01 4.12
C ILE A 471 -24.28 8.67 2.86
N GLU A 472 -25.58 8.70 2.69
CA GLU A 472 -26.23 9.39 1.58
C GLU A 472 -25.89 10.88 1.55
N LYS A 473 -26.01 11.58 2.69
CA LYS A 473 -25.66 13.00 2.81
C LYS A 473 -24.19 13.25 2.42
N ASN A 474 -23.27 12.45 2.92
CA ASN A 474 -21.86 12.60 2.63
C ASN A 474 -21.56 12.31 1.15
N THR A 475 -22.20 11.30 0.56
CA THR A 475 -22.03 10.95 -0.86
C THR A 475 -22.53 12.09 -1.76
N ARG A 476 -23.69 12.68 -1.46
CA ARG A 476 -24.22 13.81 -2.22
C ARG A 476 -23.36 15.06 -2.11
N LYS A 477 -22.70 15.26 -0.98
CA LYS A 477 -21.76 16.36 -0.78
C LYS A 477 -20.46 16.14 -1.54
N GLU A 478 -19.91 14.93 -1.50
CA GLU A 478 -18.61 14.58 -2.10
C GLU A 478 -18.71 14.45 -3.63
N TYR A 479 -19.82 13.89 -4.13
CA TYR A 479 -20.05 13.61 -5.55
C TYR A 479 -21.40 14.18 -6.00
N PRO A 480 -21.57 15.51 -6.03
CA PRO A 480 -22.89 16.12 -6.26
C PRO A 480 -23.51 15.79 -7.62
N GLU A 481 -22.69 15.42 -8.61
CA GLU A 481 -23.12 15.03 -9.97
C GLU A 481 -22.74 13.58 -10.31
N GLY A 482 -22.45 12.77 -9.30
CA GLY A 482 -21.93 11.43 -9.52
C GLY A 482 -20.44 11.45 -9.88
N ILE A 483 -19.99 10.43 -10.59
CA ILE A 483 -18.61 10.28 -11.04
C ILE A 483 -18.58 10.23 -12.57
N ASN A 484 -17.79 11.11 -13.18
CA ASN A 484 -17.55 11.08 -14.63
C ASN A 484 -16.76 9.84 -15.05
N ALA A 485 -16.86 9.48 -16.32
CA ALA A 485 -16.03 8.44 -16.91
C ALA A 485 -14.61 8.97 -17.12
N TYR A 486 -13.64 8.38 -16.42
CA TYR A 486 -12.22 8.77 -16.55
C TYR A 486 -11.41 7.83 -17.46
N GLY A 487 -11.89 6.62 -17.68
CA GLY A 487 -11.19 5.59 -18.44
C GLY A 487 -10.16 4.82 -17.62
N THR A 488 -9.78 3.67 -18.13
CA THR A 488 -8.86 2.74 -17.46
C THR A 488 -7.44 3.27 -17.39
N ASP A 489 -6.92 3.86 -18.46
CA ASP A 489 -5.53 4.33 -18.50
C ASP A 489 -5.25 5.43 -17.49
N ALA A 490 -6.17 6.38 -17.34
CA ALA A 490 -6.05 7.44 -16.33
C ALA A 490 -6.07 6.88 -14.91
N LEU A 491 -6.94 5.90 -14.63
CA LEU A 491 -7.01 5.24 -13.33
C LEU A 491 -5.71 4.49 -13.01
N ARG A 492 -5.20 3.72 -13.96
CA ARG A 492 -3.93 2.97 -13.81
C ARG A 492 -2.75 3.91 -13.57
N PHE A 493 -2.67 4.99 -14.33
CA PHE A 493 -1.61 5.97 -14.16
C PHE A 493 -1.68 6.67 -12.81
N THR A 494 -2.88 6.95 -12.32
CA THR A 494 -3.11 7.49 -10.97
C THR A 494 -2.58 6.54 -9.90
N PHE A 495 -2.93 5.25 -9.98
CA PHE A 495 -2.39 4.25 -9.05
C PHE A 495 -0.86 4.17 -9.09
N ALA A 496 -0.28 4.11 -10.28
CA ALA A 496 1.18 4.10 -10.43
C ALA A 496 1.82 5.34 -9.79
N SER A 497 1.28 6.52 -10.03
CA SER A 497 1.79 7.79 -9.49
C SER A 497 1.73 7.89 -7.97
N LEU A 498 0.78 7.17 -7.35
CA LEU A 498 0.58 7.12 -5.90
C LEU A 498 1.30 5.95 -5.23
N ALA A 499 1.81 5.00 -6.00
CA ALA A 499 2.51 3.80 -5.51
C ALA A 499 3.94 4.15 -5.06
N SER A 500 4.05 4.91 -3.98
CA SER A 500 5.29 5.19 -3.28
C SER A 500 5.65 4.05 -2.32
N THR A 501 6.67 4.20 -1.50
CA THR A 501 7.23 3.16 -0.63
C THR A 501 6.30 2.70 0.50
N GLY A 502 5.32 1.85 0.18
CA GLY A 502 4.52 1.11 1.18
C GLY A 502 3.62 1.96 2.09
N ARG A 503 3.35 3.21 1.73
CA ARG A 503 2.42 4.07 2.47
C ARG A 503 0.99 3.87 1.98
N ASP A 504 0.05 3.97 2.88
CA ASP A 504 -1.37 4.02 2.52
C ASP A 504 -1.65 5.21 1.61
N ILE A 505 -2.56 4.99 0.67
CA ILE A 505 -2.91 5.93 -0.38
C ILE A 505 -4.28 6.53 -0.06
N ASN A 506 -4.32 7.82 0.23
CA ASN A 506 -5.59 8.55 0.30
C ASN A 506 -6.02 8.89 -1.14
N TRP A 507 -7.21 8.42 -1.52
CA TRP A 507 -7.71 8.60 -2.88
C TRP A 507 -7.95 10.08 -3.20
N ASP A 508 -7.47 10.52 -4.37
CA ASP A 508 -7.56 11.91 -4.83
C ASP A 508 -8.15 11.98 -6.26
N MET A 509 -9.41 12.39 -6.35
CA MET A 509 -10.12 12.54 -7.62
C MET A 509 -9.54 13.63 -8.52
N LYS A 510 -8.92 14.66 -7.94
CA LYS A 510 -8.29 15.75 -8.74
C LYS A 510 -7.07 15.26 -9.50
N ARG A 511 -6.31 14.39 -8.88
CA ARG A 511 -5.13 13.77 -9.52
C ARG A 511 -5.56 12.88 -10.68
N LEU A 512 -6.63 12.12 -10.50
CA LEU A 512 -7.24 11.31 -11.55
C LEU A 512 -7.67 12.17 -12.76
N GLU A 513 -8.31 13.29 -12.53
CA GLU A 513 -8.69 14.24 -13.58
C GLU A 513 -7.47 14.79 -14.33
N GLY A 514 -6.41 15.11 -13.62
CA GLY A 514 -5.12 15.52 -14.22
C GLY A 514 -4.56 14.47 -15.15
N TYR A 515 -4.63 13.21 -14.81
CA TYR A 515 -4.12 12.13 -15.66
C TYR A 515 -5.08 11.76 -16.80
N ARG A 516 -6.38 12.00 -16.69
CA ARG A 516 -7.28 11.99 -17.85
C ARG A 516 -6.87 13.06 -18.87
N ASN A 517 -6.53 14.25 -18.41
CA ASN A 517 -6.02 15.31 -19.28
C ASN A 517 -4.68 14.92 -19.92
N PHE A 518 -3.86 14.18 -19.21
CA PHE A 518 -2.63 13.61 -19.77
C PHE A 518 -2.91 12.63 -20.91
N CYS A 519 -3.88 11.74 -20.76
CA CYS A 519 -4.32 10.88 -21.85
C CYS A 519 -4.79 11.68 -23.07
N ASN A 520 -5.57 12.74 -22.87
CA ASN A 520 -6.01 13.63 -23.94
C ASN A 520 -4.84 14.34 -24.61
N LYS A 521 -3.85 14.78 -23.84
CA LYS A 521 -2.63 15.40 -24.36
C LYS A 521 -1.86 14.45 -25.26
N LEU A 522 -1.67 13.22 -24.83
CA LEU A 522 -1.01 12.17 -25.63
C LEU A 522 -1.76 11.89 -26.92
N TRP A 523 -3.07 11.79 -26.86
CA TRP A 523 -3.91 11.55 -28.03
C TRP A 523 -3.79 12.67 -29.06
N ASN A 524 -3.83 13.92 -28.60
CA ASN A 524 -3.67 15.08 -29.48
C ASN A 524 -2.27 15.18 -30.05
N ALA A 525 -1.25 14.83 -29.28
CA ALA A 525 0.12 14.75 -29.78
C ALA A 525 0.26 13.70 -30.88
N ALA A 526 -0.32 12.53 -30.70
CA ALA A 526 -0.33 11.47 -31.71
C ALA A 526 -1.05 11.93 -33.01
N ARG A 527 -2.17 12.62 -32.86
CA ARG A 527 -2.88 13.20 -34.03
C ARG A 527 -2.02 14.20 -34.78
N PHE A 528 -1.31 15.06 -34.08
CA PHE A 528 -0.37 16.01 -34.70
C PHE A 528 0.73 15.27 -35.47
N VAL A 529 1.34 14.26 -34.86
CA VAL A 529 2.39 13.45 -35.51
C VAL A 529 1.86 12.77 -36.77
N LEU A 530 0.73 12.10 -36.69
CA LEU A 530 0.11 11.41 -37.81
C LEU A 530 -0.27 12.38 -38.96
N SER A 531 -0.82 13.53 -38.61
CA SER A 531 -1.17 14.56 -39.60
C SER A 531 0.04 15.09 -40.36
N ASN A 532 1.21 15.11 -39.74
CA ASN A 532 2.44 15.59 -40.37
C ASN A 532 3.26 14.49 -41.06
N CYS A 533 2.96 13.23 -40.83
CA CYS A 533 3.76 12.10 -41.25
C CYS A 533 3.07 11.19 -42.30
N GLU A 534 1.77 10.99 -42.20
CA GLU A 534 1.01 10.13 -43.10
C GLU A 534 1.10 10.68 -44.55
N GLY A 535 1.45 9.82 -45.50
CA GLY A 535 1.60 10.20 -46.90
C GLY A 535 2.84 11.06 -47.19
N GLN A 536 3.72 11.25 -46.22
CA GLN A 536 4.97 12.02 -46.38
C GLN A 536 6.19 11.09 -46.31
N ASP A 537 7.35 11.61 -46.74
CA ASP A 537 8.62 10.92 -46.55
C ASP A 537 9.00 10.94 -45.08
N VAL A 538 8.98 9.76 -44.43
CA VAL A 538 9.32 9.53 -43.01
C VAL A 538 10.63 8.76 -42.87
N ALA A 539 11.38 8.61 -43.96
CA ALA A 539 12.67 7.90 -44.01
C ALA A 539 12.62 6.49 -43.39
N VAL A 540 11.57 5.74 -43.68
CA VAL A 540 11.41 4.36 -43.17
C VAL A 540 12.33 3.38 -43.89
N ASP A 541 12.67 3.66 -45.15
CA ASP A 541 13.42 2.81 -46.07
C ASP A 541 14.75 3.41 -46.54
N HIS A 542 15.14 4.58 -46.01
CA HIS A 542 16.43 5.23 -46.34
C HIS A 542 16.93 6.05 -45.14
N ASP A 543 18.21 6.42 -45.19
CA ASP A 543 18.91 7.21 -44.15
C ASP A 543 19.35 8.60 -44.63
N ASN A 544 18.80 9.09 -45.73
CA ASN A 544 19.05 10.44 -46.20
C ASN A 544 18.24 11.46 -45.39
N VAL A 545 18.73 11.75 -44.21
CA VAL A 545 18.09 12.66 -43.27
C VAL A 545 19.11 13.60 -42.63
N GLU A 546 18.63 14.79 -42.25
CA GLU A 546 19.34 15.74 -41.42
C GLU A 546 18.54 15.93 -40.13
N LEU A 547 19.21 15.85 -38.98
CA LEU A 547 18.56 16.06 -37.68
C LEU A 547 18.77 17.51 -37.23
N SER A 548 17.67 18.17 -36.86
CA SER A 548 17.71 19.46 -36.17
C SER A 548 18.28 19.36 -34.79
N VAL A 549 18.61 20.48 -34.16
CA VAL A 549 19.01 20.49 -32.74
C VAL A 549 17.89 19.97 -31.84
N ALA A 550 16.64 20.28 -32.19
CA ALA A 550 15.48 19.77 -31.44
C ALA A 550 15.37 18.25 -31.58
N ASP A 551 15.62 17.69 -32.76
CA ASP A 551 15.61 16.24 -32.99
C ASP A 551 16.70 15.55 -32.13
N LYS A 552 17.90 16.06 -32.15
CA LYS A 552 19.00 15.53 -31.33
C LYS A 552 18.72 15.65 -29.83
N TRP A 553 18.14 16.77 -29.42
CA TRP A 553 17.73 17.00 -28.05
C TRP A 553 16.69 16.00 -27.55
N ILE A 554 15.60 15.80 -28.30
CA ILE A 554 14.54 14.89 -27.85
C ILE A 554 15.01 13.44 -27.86
N ILE A 555 15.88 13.04 -28.78
CA ILE A 555 16.50 11.72 -28.82
C ILE A 555 17.37 11.52 -27.57
N SER A 556 18.16 12.51 -27.21
CA SER A 556 19.01 12.51 -26.01
C SER A 556 18.17 12.40 -24.73
N ARG A 557 17.15 13.23 -24.62
CA ARG A 557 16.23 13.23 -23.47
C ARG A 557 15.45 11.93 -23.34
N LEU A 558 15.11 11.30 -24.46
CA LEU A 558 14.46 9.99 -24.47
C LEU A 558 15.36 8.92 -23.81
N GLN A 559 16.64 8.90 -24.10
CA GLN A 559 17.57 7.94 -23.50
C GLN A 559 17.61 8.10 -21.98
N GLN A 560 17.63 9.34 -21.50
CA GLN A 560 17.60 9.63 -20.08
C GLN A 560 16.26 9.23 -19.45
N ALA A 561 15.14 9.47 -20.11
CA ALA A 561 13.82 9.06 -19.65
C ALA A 561 13.69 7.54 -19.58
N GLU A 562 14.15 6.83 -20.61
CA GLU A 562 14.20 5.35 -20.63
C GLU A 562 15.00 4.80 -19.45
N GLN A 563 16.17 5.36 -19.19
CA GLN A 563 17.02 4.92 -18.07
C GLN A 563 16.32 5.18 -16.72
N ASN A 564 15.71 6.34 -16.54
CA ASN A 564 15.02 6.70 -15.32
C ASN A 564 13.81 5.78 -15.07
N VAL A 565 13.03 5.45 -16.10
CA VAL A 565 11.89 4.54 -16.00
C VAL A 565 12.34 3.13 -15.65
N ILE A 566 13.36 2.62 -16.31
CA ILE A 566 13.91 1.28 -16.03
C ILE A 566 14.43 1.20 -14.61
N ASN A 567 15.22 2.18 -14.16
CA ASN A 567 15.73 2.23 -12.79
C ASN A 567 14.60 2.26 -11.76
N ALA A 568 13.55 3.02 -12.04
CA ALA A 568 12.37 3.10 -11.18
C ALA A 568 11.62 1.75 -11.11
N LEU A 569 11.40 1.10 -12.25
CA LEU A 569 10.76 -0.22 -12.31
C LEU A 569 11.59 -1.30 -11.60
N ASP A 570 12.90 -1.31 -11.81
CA ASP A 570 13.82 -2.26 -11.18
C ASP A 570 13.87 -2.10 -9.65
N SER A 571 13.65 -0.88 -9.15
CA SER A 571 13.57 -0.59 -7.72
C SER A 571 12.13 -0.61 -7.16
N PHE A 572 11.15 -1.05 -7.95
CA PHE A 572 9.74 -1.05 -7.57
C PHE A 572 9.18 0.33 -7.19
N ARG A 573 9.75 1.39 -7.75
CA ARG A 573 9.30 2.77 -7.57
C ARG A 573 8.40 3.20 -8.73
N PHE A 574 7.19 2.67 -8.75
CA PHE A 574 6.20 2.97 -9.79
C PHE A 574 5.82 4.44 -9.85
N ASP A 575 5.83 5.13 -8.72
CA ASP A 575 5.64 6.57 -8.62
C ASP A 575 6.71 7.35 -9.39
N GLN A 576 7.97 6.96 -9.27
CA GLN A 576 9.08 7.57 -10.01
C GLN A 576 9.02 7.22 -11.50
N ALA A 577 8.61 6.00 -11.86
CA ALA A 577 8.40 5.60 -13.24
C ALA A 577 7.30 6.46 -13.90
N ALA A 578 6.16 6.61 -13.23
CA ALA A 578 5.07 7.45 -13.70
C ALA A 578 5.50 8.93 -13.84
N GLN A 579 6.24 9.45 -12.88
CA GLN A 579 6.76 10.83 -12.93
C GLN A 579 7.72 11.03 -14.09
N ALA A 580 8.67 10.13 -14.30
CA ALA A 580 9.63 10.20 -15.40
C ALA A 580 8.92 10.17 -16.78
N ILE A 581 7.92 9.32 -16.93
CA ILE A 581 7.07 9.26 -18.13
C ILE A 581 6.32 10.57 -18.32
N TYR A 582 5.65 11.07 -17.30
CA TYR A 582 4.86 12.29 -17.37
C TYR A 582 5.71 13.49 -17.76
N GLU A 583 6.85 13.69 -17.11
CA GLU A 583 7.76 14.81 -17.38
C GLU A 583 8.29 14.77 -18.81
N PHE A 584 8.72 13.61 -19.29
CA PHE A 584 9.20 13.48 -20.66
C PHE A 584 8.09 13.71 -21.68
N VAL A 585 6.96 13.02 -21.54
CA VAL A 585 5.87 13.07 -22.53
C VAL A 585 5.19 14.44 -22.56
N TRP A 586 4.82 14.95 -21.41
CA TRP A 586 4.10 16.23 -21.32
C TRP A 586 5.03 17.42 -21.48
N ASN A 587 6.07 17.51 -20.65
CA ASN A 587 6.89 18.73 -20.57
C ASN A 587 7.92 18.84 -21.68
N GLU A 588 8.51 17.72 -22.11
CA GLU A 588 9.56 17.77 -23.11
C GLU A 588 9.03 17.49 -24.52
N TYR A 589 8.37 16.35 -24.74
CA TYR A 589 7.85 16.00 -26.06
C TYR A 589 6.69 16.90 -26.51
N CYS A 590 5.63 16.99 -25.73
CA CYS A 590 4.44 17.75 -26.12
C CYS A 590 4.63 19.27 -26.05
N ASP A 591 5.14 19.77 -24.93
CA ASP A 591 5.21 21.22 -24.71
C ASP A 591 6.31 21.91 -25.51
N TRP A 592 7.42 21.22 -25.73
CA TRP A 592 8.57 21.83 -26.43
C TRP A 592 8.88 21.18 -27.76
N TYR A 593 9.07 19.87 -27.82
CA TYR A 593 9.52 19.24 -29.05
C TYR A 593 8.55 19.44 -30.22
N LEU A 594 7.25 19.18 -30.00
CA LEU A 594 6.25 19.37 -31.04
C LEU A 594 6.25 20.81 -31.57
N GLU A 595 6.39 21.80 -30.73
CA GLU A 595 6.47 23.21 -31.11
C GLU A 595 7.77 23.52 -31.92
N LEU A 596 8.89 22.95 -31.44
CA LEU A 596 10.20 23.12 -32.14
C LEU A 596 10.25 22.44 -33.50
N THR A 597 9.38 21.48 -33.79
CA THR A 597 9.29 20.84 -35.11
C THR A 597 8.58 21.71 -36.17
N LYS A 598 7.68 22.58 -35.73
CA LYS A 598 6.84 23.38 -36.67
C LYS A 598 7.64 24.27 -37.61
N PRO A 599 8.69 24.98 -37.19
CA PRO A 599 9.54 25.76 -38.12
C PRO A 599 10.20 24.90 -39.19
N VAL A 600 10.61 23.69 -38.87
CA VAL A 600 11.21 22.76 -39.86
C VAL A 600 10.16 22.23 -40.82
N LEU A 601 9.02 21.78 -40.33
CA LEU A 601 7.98 21.13 -41.13
C LEU A 601 7.23 22.11 -42.02
N ASN A 602 7.03 23.34 -41.57
CA ASN A 602 6.25 24.38 -42.28
C ASN A 602 7.10 25.42 -42.98
N GLY A 603 8.41 25.41 -42.79
CA GLY A 603 9.34 26.36 -43.39
C GLY A 603 10.02 25.82 -44.64
N ASP A 604 11.07 26.51 -45.04
CA ASP A 604 11.87 26.24 -46.27
C ASP A 604 13.00 25.23 -46.00
N SER A 605 12.90 24.39 -45.00
CA SER A 605 13.90 23.38 -44.71
C SER A 605 14.04 22.37 -45.86
N SER A 606 15.22 21.75 -45.97
CA SER A 606 15.47 20.73 -47.00
C SER A 606 14.54 19.52 -46.82
N ALA A 607 14.37 18.76 -47.89
CA ALA A 607 13.63 17.48 -47.82
C ALA A 607 14.27 16.52 -46.82
N ALA A 608 15.59 16.48 -46.73
CA ALA A 608 16.32 15.65 -45.76
C ALA A 608 16.06 16.09 -44.32
N ALA A 609 16.00 17.39 -44.06
CA ALA A 609 15.69 17.93 -42.73
C ALA A 609 14.25 17.63 -42.32
N LYS A 610 13.27 17.79 -43.21
CA LYS A 610 11.86 17.46 -42.96
C LYS A 610 11.68 15.96 -42.71
N ALA A 611 12.31 15.11 -43.50
CA ALA A 611 12.29 13.67 -43.34
C ALA A 611 12.92 13.25 -41.99
N GLY A 612 14.02 13.88 -41.59
CA GLY A 612 14.67 13.63 -40.31
C GLY A 612 13.80 13.99 -39.10
N THR A 613 13.11 15.13 -39.18
CA THR A 613 12.16 15.54 -38.11
C THR A 613 10.94 14.64 -38.06
N ARG A 614 10.34 14.25 -39.17
CA ARG A 614 9.22 13.31 -39.21
C ARG A 614 9.62 11.95 -38.67
N ARG A 615 10.77 11.43 -39.05
CA ARG A 615 11.31 10.18 -38.54
C ARG A 615 11.50 10.23 -37.03
N THR A 616 12.03 11.31 -36.51
CA THR A 616 12.25 11.52 -35.10
C THR A 616 10.93 11.61 -34.33
N LEU A 617 9.97 12.39 -34.82
CA LEU A 617 8.61 12.46 -34.27
C LEU A 617 8.00 11.07 -34.07
N LEU A 618 8.08 10.23 -35.12
CA LEU A 618 7.50 8.89 -35.13
C LEU A 618 8.25 7.92 -34.24
N ARG A 619 9.57 7.86 -34.33
CA ARG A 619 10.40 6.93 -33.58
C ARG A 619 10.35 7.21 -32.07
N VAL A 620 10.38 8.49 -31.70
CA VAL A 620 10.24 8.88 -30.28
C VAL A 620 8.83 8.58 -29.78
N LEU A 621 7.79 8.88 -30.54
CA LEU A 621 6.41 8.52 -30.17
C LEU A 621 6.25 7.02 -29.97
N GLU A 622 6.72 6.22 -30.92
CA GLU A 622 6.61 4.75 -30.86
C GLU A 622 7.34 4.19 -29.62
N THR A 623 8.52 4.70 -29.31
CA THR A 623 9.29 4.32 -28.13
C THR A 623 8.58 4.74 -26.84
N MET A 624 8.03 5.97 -26.78
CA MET A 624 7.23 6.42 -25.65
C MET A 624 6.03 5.50 -25.39
N LEU A 625 5.35 5.08 -26.47
CA LEU A 625 4.20 4.18 -26.35
C LEU A 625 4.59 2.85 -25.71
N ARG A 626 5.71 2.26 -26.12
CA ARG A 626 6.22 1.03 -25.50
C ARG A 626 6.64 1.26 -24.05
N LEU A 627 7.26 2.39 -23.77
CA LEU A 627 7.69 2.76 -22.41
C LEU A 627 6.50 2.89 -21.44
N MET A 628 5.39 3.45 -21.92
CA MET A 628 4.17 3.71 -21.16
C MET A 628 3.23 2.51 -21.08
N HIS A 629 3.32 1.58 -22.03
CA HIS A 629 2.32 0.51 -22.22
C HIS A 629 2.03 -0.32 -20.97
N PRO A 630 3.01 -0.73 -20.15
CA PRO A 630 2.72 -1.49 -18.92
C PRO A 630 1.79 -0.76 -17.94
N ILE A 631 1.79 0.57 -17.96
CA ILE A 631 0.94 1.41 -17.08
C ILE A 631 -0.36 1.80 -17.80
N MET A 632 -0.28 2.17 -19.08
CA MET A 632 -1.39 2.70 -19.89
C MET A 632 -1.64 1.82 -21.13
N PRO A 633 -2.21 0.63 -20.96
CA PRO A 633 -2.23 -0.37 -22.01
C PRO A 633 -3.13 -0.04 -23.21
N TYR A 634 -4.26 0.64 -23.00
CA TYR A 634 -5.27 0.82 -24.05
C TYR A 634 -4.93 1.94 -25.03
N ILE A 635 -4.66 3.14 -24.55
CA ILE A 635 -4.31 4.28 -25.43
C ILE A 635 -3.01 4.02 -26.18
N THR A 636 -2.04 3.39 -25.54
CA THR A 636 -0.76 3.08 -26.18
C THR A 636 -0.92 2.06 -27.29
N GLU A 637 -1.72 1.02 -27.10
CA GLU A 637 -2.02 0.04 -28.15
C GLU A 637 -2.75 0.67 -29.31
N GLU A 638 -3.78 1.46 -29.07
CA GLU A 638 -4.58 2.12 -30.11
C GLU A 638 -3.72 3.03 -30.99
N ILE A 639 -2.87 3.84 -30.39
CA ILE A 639 -1.96 4.72 -31.14
C ILE A 639 -0.89 3.92 -31.87
N TRP A 640 -0.32 2.91 -31.20
CA TRP A 640 0.74 2.09 -31.78
C TRP A 640 0.31 1.36 -33.05
N GLN A 641 -0.93 0.85 -33.11
CA GLN A 641 -1.46 0.22 -34.30
C GLN A 641 -1.44 1.15 -35.54
N ARG A 642 -1.56 2.45 -35.33
CA ARG A 642 -1.51 3.46 -36.39
C ARG A 642 -0.08 3.92 -36.75
N VAL A 643 0.83 3.81 -35.80
CA VAL A 643 2.22 4.32 -35.92
C VAL A 643 3.18 3.25 -36.43
N LYS A 644 2.95 1.97 -36.07
CA LYS A 644 3.90 0.88 -36.29
C LYS A 644 4.42 0.79 -37.76
N GLY A 645 3.53 0.89 -38.74
CA GLY A 645 3.88 0.82 -40.17
C GLY A 645 4.78 1.94 -40.63
N LEU A 646 4.58 3.15 -40.10
CA LEU A 646 5.37 4.35 -40.42
C LEU A 646 6.81 4.30 -39.86
N VAL A 647 7.04 3.47 -38.84
CA VAL A 647 8.39 3.24 -38.30
C VAL A 647 9.00 1.91 -38.75
N GLY A 648 8.33 1.21 -39.69
CA GLY A 648 8.81 -0.06 -40.21
C GLY A 648 8.67 -1.25 -39.22
N LYS A 649 7.79 -1.14 -38.24
CA LYS A 649 7.51 -2.23 -37.26
C LYS A 649 6.31 -3.06 -37.68
N THR A 650 6.38 -4.33 -37.36
CA THR A 650 5.32 -5.32 -37.56
C THR A 650 4.97 -5.99 -36.25
N GLY A 651 3.86 -6.69 -36.24
CA GLY A 651 3.39 -7.43 -35.08
C GLY A 651 1.93 -7.13 -34.78
N ASP A 652 1.28 -8.03 -34.05
CA ASP A 652 -0.15 -7.94 -33.78
C ASP A 652 -0.46 -6.98 -32.62
N SER A 653 0.47 -6.80 -31.71
CA SER A 653 0.27 -5.97 -30.52
C SER A 653 1.58 -5.34 -30.05
N ILE A 654 1.48 -4.13 -29.49
CA ILE A 654 2.58 -3.45 -28.78
C ILE A 654 3.05 -4.30 -27.59
N MET A 655 2.16 -5.07 -26.98
CA MET A 655 2.45 -5.95 -25.86
C MET A 655 3.55 -6.97 -26.17
N LEU A 656 3.68 -7.38 -27.43
CA LEU A 656 4.66 -8.35 -27.88
C LEU A 656 5.98 -7.73 -28.34
N GLN A 657 6.08 -6.41 -28.30
CA GLN A 657 7.31 -5.69 -28.67
C GLN A 657 8.30 -5.67 -27.48
N ALA A 658 9.58 -5.59 -27.82
CA ALA A 658 10.62 -5.43 -26.80
C ALA A 658 10.45 -4.13 -26.01
N TYR A 659 10.65 -4.20 -24.70
CA TYR A 659 10.67 -3.00 -23.88
C TYR A 659 11.88 -2.12 -24.23
N PRO A 660 11.73 -0.78 -24.30
CA PRO A 660 12.81 0.10 -24.70
C PRO A 660 14.04 -0.05 -23.81
N GLN A 661 15.21 -0.06 -24.44
CA GLN A 661 16.50 -0.03 -23.75
C GLN A 661 17.25 1.23 -24.15
N PRO A 662 17.80 2.00 -23.20
CA PRO A 662 18.51 3.24 -23.53
C PRO A 662 19.81 2.95 -24.28
N ASP A 663 20.11 3.80 -25.25
CA ASP A 663 21.40 3.87 -25.91
C ASP A 663 22.09 5.17 -25.49
N LEU A 664 22.95 5.09 -24.49
CA LEU A 664 23.61 6.26 -23.90
C LEU A 664 24.56 6.98 -24.90
N SER A 665 24.97 6.33 -26.00
CA SER A 665 25.74 6.96 -27.05
C SER A 665 24.97 8.05 -27.80
N LYS A 666 23.65 8.06 -27.69
CA LYS A 666 22.76 9.08 -28.30
C LYS A 666 22.52 10.28 -27.41
N ILE A 667 23.07 10.31 -26.22
CA ILE A 667 23.05 11.50 -25.38
C ILE A 667 23.94 12.57 -26.03
N ASP A 668 23.37 13.75 -26.23
CA ASP A 668 24.00 14.90 -26.88
C ASP A 668 23.92 16.11 -25.94
N GLU A 669 24.94 16.30 -25.10
CA GLU A 669 25.00 17.36 -24.12
C GLU A 669 24.96 18.75 -24.74
N GLN A 670 25.56 18.92 -25.96
CA GLN A 670 25.53 20.18 -26.65
C GLN A 670 24.11 20.54 -27.13
N ALA A 671 23.40 19.57 -27.69
CA ALA A 671 21.99 19.76 -28.09
C ALA A 671 21.12 20.09 -26.89
N GLU A 672 21.32 19.42 -25.75
CA GLU A 672 20.60 19.71 -24.50
C GLU A 672 20.87 21.15 -24.02
N ALA A 673 22.13 21.58 -24.02
CA ALA A 673 22.51 22.94 -23.64
C ALA A 673 21.90 23.99 -24.57
N ASP A 674 21.91 23.74 -25.88
CA ASP A 674 21.36 24.64 -26.87
C ASP A 674 19.83 24.79 -26.77
N VAL A 675 19.13 23.70 -26.56
CA VAL A 675 17.65 23.74 -26.38
C VAL A 675 17.26 24.36 -25.04
N GLU A 676 17.99 24.14 -23.97
CA GLU A 676 17.74 24.82 -22.69
C GLU A 676 17.95 26.35 -22.85
N TRP A 677 18.95 26.77 -23.63
CA TRP A 677 19.13 28.17 -23.96
C TRP A 677 17.96 28.73 -24.78
N ILE A 678 17.50 27.99 -25.82
CA ILE A 678 16.31 28.36 -26.60
C ILE A 678 15.08 28.51 -25.72
N LYS A 679 14.83 27.56 -24.86
CA LYS A 679 13.72 27.60 -23.88
C LYS A 679 13.82 28.83 -22.96
N GLY A 680 15.03 29.17 -22.50
CA GLY A 680 15.28 30.33 -21.65
C GLY A 680 14.89 31.63 -22.34
N VAL A 681 15.31 31.80 -23.61
CA VAL A 681 14.96 32.97 -24.44
C VAL A 681 13.44 33.07 -24.63
N ILE A 682 12.80 31.98 -25.07
CA ILE A 682 11.36 31.94 -25.32
C ILE A 682 10.56 32.20 -24.03
N ALA A 683 10.94 31.56 -22.94
CA ALA A 683 10.29 31.73 -21.64
C ALA A 683 10.43 33.17 -21.12
N GLY A 684 11.62 33.78 -21.28
CA GLY A 684 11.85 35.18 -20.92
C GLY A 684 10.91 36.12 -21.66
N ILE A 685 10.80 35.95 -22.97
CA ILE A 685 9.90 36.76 -23.81
C ILE A 685 8.44 36.52 -23.45
N ARG A 686 8.02 35.27 -23.23
CA ARG A 686 6.65 34.95 -22.85
C ARG A 686 6.28 35.56 -21.47
N ASN A 687 7.21 35.57 -20.53
CA ASN A 687 7.01 36.21 -19.25
C ASN A 687 6.84 37.71 -19.38
N ILE A 688 7.65 38.37 -20.20
CA ILE A 688 7.50 39.80 -20.53
C ILE A 688 6.09 40.06 -21.10
N ARG A 689 5.64 39.25 -22.08
CA ARG A 689 4.31 39.37 -22.65
C ARG A 689 3.21 39.25 -21.60
N GLY A 690 3.32 38.29 -20.72
CA GLY A 690 2.32 38.03 -19.67
C GLY A 690 2.25 39.16 -18.66
N GLU A 691 3.39 39.63 -18.18
CA GLU A 691 3.47 40.70 -17.18
C GLU A 691 3.10 42.08 -17.74
N MET A 692 3.41 42.33 -19.00
CA MET A 692 3.11 43.57 -19.69
C MET A 692 1.78 43.54 -20.47
N ASN A 693 1.03 42.44 -20.35
CA ASN A 693 -0.27 42.25 -21.05
C ASN A 693 -0.18 42.46 -22.58
N ILE A 694 0.90 42.01 -23.19
CA ILE A 694 1.09 42.04 -24.62
C ILE A 694 0.45 40.80 -25.26
N SER A 695 -0.39 40.97 -26.28
CA SER A 695 -1.02 39.85 -26.97
C SER A 695 0.01 38.84 -27.48
N PRO A 696 -0.17 37.55 -27.28
CA PRO A 696 0.70 36.49 -27.82
C PRO A 696 0.85 36.54 -29.36
N SER A 697 -0.13 37.10 -30.07
CA SER A 697 -0.14 37.19 -31.53
C SER A 697 0.61 38.41 -32.06
N LYS A 698 0.93 39.41 -31.23
CA LYS A 698 1.62 40.63 -31.67
C LYS A 698 3.10 40.38 -31.89
N PRO A 699 3.66 40.57 -33.08
CA PRO A 699 5.09 40.46 -33.30
C PRO A 699 5.87 41.48 -32.46
N LEU A 700 7.02 41.09 -31.92
CA LEU A 700 7.88 41.93 -31.10
C LEU A 700 9.28 42.03 -31.69
N PRO A 701 9.91 43.24 -31.71
CA PRO A 701 11.35 43.37 -31.91
C PRO A 701 12.03 42.98 -30.59
N ILE A 702 13.15 42.26 -30.68
CA ILE A 702 14.04 42.05 -29.54
C ILE A 702 15.44 42.51 -29.83
N LEU A 703 16.12 42.99 -28.77
CA LEU A 703 17.52 43.37 -28.75
C LEU A 703 18.24 42.44 -27.79
N CYS A 704 19.38 41.92 -28.18
CA CYS A 704 20.23 41.09 -27.31
C CYS A 704 21.50 41.85 -26.96
N HIS A 705 21.76 42.01 -25.67
CA HIS A 705 22.93 42.70 -25.13
C HIS A 705 23.76 41.76 -24.25
N ASN A 706 25.03 42.06 -24.12
CA ASN A 706 25.99 41.24 -23.37
C ASN A 706 26.06 39.78 -23.91
N VAL A 707 26.12 39.72 -25.24
CA VAL A 707 26.09 38.45 -25.98
C VAL A 707 27.49 37.84 -26.01
N SER A 708 27.63 36.64 -25.43
CA SER A 708 28.89 35.87 -25.54
C SER A 708 29.08 35.34 -26.95
N ALA A 709 30.29 34.85 -27.28
CA ALA A 709 30.53 34.17 -28.57
C ALA A 709 29.63 32.94 -28.76
N ALA A 710 29.37 32.17 -27.69
CA ALA A 710 28.45 31.04 -27.72
C ALA A 710 27.00 31.50 -27.97
N ASP A 711 26.55 32.56 -27.30
CA ASP A 711 25.21 33.12 -27.49
C ASP A 711 25.04 33.66 -28.93
N ALA A 712 26.03 34.33 -29.49
CA ALA A 712 26.01 34.83 -30.85
C ALA A 712 25.89 33.70 -31.87
N THR A 713 26.61 32.60 -31.66
CA THR A 713 26.52 31.39 -32.51
C THR A 713 25.12 30.80 -32.46
N ARG A 714 24.54 30.68 -31.24
CA ARG A 714 23.17 30.16 -31.06
C ARG A 714 22.11 31.09 -31.66
N LEU A 715 22.24 32.41 -31.50
CA LEU A 715 21.31 33.37 -32.09
C LEU A 715 21.30 33.26 -33.62
N GLN A 716 22.47 33.14 -34.24
CA GLN A 716 22.57 32.92 -35.67
C GLN A 716 21.98 31.58 -36.13
N ALA A 717 22.32 30.53 -35.43
CA ALA A 717 21.89 29.18 -35.78
C ALA A 717 20.38 28.95 -35.60
N TYR A 718 19.77 29.56 -34.59
CA TYR A 718 18.39 29.28 -34.16
C TYR A 718 17.45 30.49 -34.34
N GLU A 719 17.84 31.51 -35.08
CA GLU A 719 17.04 32.73 -35.29
C GLU A 719 15.63 32.43 -35.82
N SER A 720 15.50 31.51 -36.77
CA SER A 720 14.21 31.13 -37.37
C SER A 720 13.28 30.49 -36.35
N GLN A 721 13.78 29.63 -35.48
CA GLN A 721 13.01 28.98 -34.42
C GLN A 721 12.57 30.01 -33.36
N LEU A 722 13.47 30.89 -32.96
CA LEU A 722 13.17 31.96 -31.99
C LEU A 722 12.12 32.95 -32.54
N ARG A 723 12.27 33.37 -33.78
CA ARG A 723 11.29 34.25 -34.45
C ARG A 723 9.91 33.62 -34.51
N PHE A 724 9.84 32.35 -34.89
CA PHE A 724 8.57 31.63 -34.99
C PHE A 724 7.90 31.41 -33.63
N LEU A 725 8.62 30.83 -32.68
CA LEU A 725 8.06 30.42 -31.40
C LEU A 725 7.78 31.58 -30.45
N ALA A 726 8.60 32.62 -30.48
CA ALA A 726 8.42 33.82 -29.68
C ALA A 726 7.64 34.94 -30.39
N ARG A 727 7.23 34.74 -31.63
CA ARG A 727 6.56 35.74 -32.46
C ARG A 727 7.37 37.06 -32.57
N LEU A 728 8.57 36.97 -33.17
CA LEU A 728 9.45 38.13 -33.32
C LEU A 728 9.38 38.67 -34.73
N ASP A 729 9.34 39.99 -34.87
CA ASP A 729 9.48 40.64 -36.16
C ASP A 729 10.97 40.97 -36.49
N SER A 730 11.78 41.16 -35.46
CA SER A 730 13.23 41.36 -35.60
C SER A 730 14.00 40.85 -34.38
N LEU A 731 15.26 40.47 -34.66
CA LEU A 731 16.23 40.08 -33.62
C LEU A 731 17.55 40.78 -33.95
N THR A 732 18.00 41.63 -33.05
CA THR A 732 19.20 42.45 -33.27
C THR A 732 20.21 42.24 -32.13
N LEU A 733 21.47 41.98 -32.47
CA LEU A 733 22.56 41.92 -31.50
C LEU A 733 23.15 43.30 -31.29
N LEU A 734 23.25 43.73 -30.04
CA LEU A 734 23.86 44.98 -29.65
C LEU A 734 25.33 44.80 -29.27
N ALA A 735 26.15 45.74 -29.64
CA ALA A 735 27.55 45.81 -29.18
C ALA A 735 27.60 45.95 -27.64
N ALA A 736 28.70 45.52 -27.02
CA ALA A 736 28.86 45.56 -25.59
C ALA A 736 28.82 46.97 -24.99
N ASP A 737 29.25 47.98 -25.79
CA ASP A 737 29.27 49.39 -25.48
C ASP A 737 28.04 50.16 -26.01
N ALA A 738 27.08 49.48 -26.59
CA ALA A 738 25.86 50.09 -27.11
C ALA A 738 25.04 50.74 -26.00
N GLU A 739 24.50 51.92 -26.29
CA GLU A 739 23.51 52.56 -25.43
C GLU A 739 22.20 51.80 -25.48
N LEU A 740 21.70 51.32 -24.33
CA LEU A 740 20.49 50.53 -24.24
C LEU A 740 19.26 51.42 -24.22
N PRO A 741 18.28 51.18 -25.10
CA PRO A 741 17.00 51.85 -25.01
C PRO A 741 16.22 51.38 -23.76
N PRO A 742 15.23 52.18 -23.34
CA PRO A 742 14.27 51.73 -22.33
C PRO A 742 13.57 50.48 -22.82
N ALA A 743 13.70 49.39 -22.08
CA ALA A 743 13.23 48.09 -22.49
C ALA A 743 12.83 47.22 -21.29
N ALA A 744 11.85 46.35 -21.51
CA ALA A 744 11.60 45.22 -20.63
C ALA A 744 12.72 44.19 -20.83
N THR A 745 13.25 43.66 -19.74
CA THR A 745 14.46 42.85 -19.77
C THR A 745 14.18 41.44 -19.24
N ALA A 746 14.66 40.44 -19.93
CA ALA A 746 14.79 39.05 -19.43
C ALA A 746 16.27 38.65 -19.50
N LEU A 747 16.72 37.91 -18.53
CA LEU A 747 18.10 37.40 -18.48
C LEU A 747 18.12 35.91 -18.89
N VAL A 748 19.05 35.61 -19.82
CA VAL A 748 19.33 34.21 -20.20
C VAL A 748 20.84 34.00 -19.99
N GLY A 749 21.16 33.40 -18.83
CA GLY A 749 22.55 33.47 -18.36
C GLY A 749 22.99 34.91 -18.17
N ASP A 750 24.08 35.29 -18.84
CA ASP A 750 24.59 36.66 -18.79
C ASP A 750 24.04 37.58 -19.90
N MET A 751 23.35 36.98 -20.86
CA MET A 751 22.75 37.74 -21.97
C MET A 751 21.44 38.41 -21.53
N ALA A 752 21.27 39.66 -21.85
CA ALA A 752 20.03 40.39 -21.69
C ALA A 752 19.20 40.37 -22.97
N VAL A 753 17.97 39.90 -22.87
CA VAL A 753 16.95 39.94 -23.94
C VAL A 753 16.05 41.14 -23.67
N LEU A 754 16.03 42.12 -24.56
CA LEU A 754 15.36 43.41 -24.37
C LEU A 754 14.17 43.51 -25.33
N VAL A 755 13.02 43.91 -24.82
CA VAL A 755 11.85 44.28 -25.60
C VAL A 755 11.69 45.79 -25.43
N PRO A 756 11.86 46.59 -26.50
CA PRO A 756 11.79 48.07 -26.42
C PRO A 756 10.43 48.54 -25.89
N LEU A 757 10.43 49.55 -25.01
CA LEU A 757 9.21 50.10 -24.43
C LEU A 757 8.40 50.92 -25.42
N LYS A 758 9.02 51.56 -26.34
CA LYS A 758 8.37 52.50 -27.29
C LYS A 758 7.35 51.75 -28.15
N GLY A 759 6.07 52.11 -27.96
CA GLY A 759 4.95 51.57 -28.70
C GLY A 759 4.42 50.20 -28.24
N PHE A 760 5.04 49.55 -27.24
CA PHE A 760 4.69 48.21 -26.76
C PHE A 760 4.44 48.10 -25.27
N ILE A 761 5.14 48.90 -24.43
CA ILE A 761 5.21 48.68 -23.00
C ILE A 761 4.99 49.97 -22.21
N ASP A 762 4.25 49.89 -21.12
CA ASP A 762 4.08 50.92 -20.13
C ASP A 762 5.30 50.96 -19.19
N LYS A 763 5.90 52.17 -19.01
CA LYS A 763 7.07 52.44 -18.19
C LYS A 763 6.82 52.04 -16.71
N ASP A 764 5.66 52.42 -16.18
CA ASP A 764 5.31 52.14 -14.77
C ASP A 764 5.09 50.63 -14.55
N ALA A 765 4.44 49.93 -15.49
CA ALA A 765 4.27 48.50 -15.43
C ALA A 765 5.62 47.76 -15.49
N GLU A 766 6.55 48.18 -16.31
CA GLU A 766 7.89 47.59 -16.38
C GLU A 766 8.70 47.85 -15.11
N ALA A 767 8.61 49.04 -14.54
CA ALA A 767 9.26 49.33 -13.26
C ALA A 767 8.73 48.44 -12.13
N ALA A 768 7.41 48.20 -12.11
CA ALA A 768 6.79 47.27 -11.16
C ALA A 768 7.25 45.83 -11.35
N ARG A 769 7.37 45.37 -12.61
CA ARG A 769 7.89 44.05 -12.96
C ARG A 769 9.34 43.86 -12.48
N LEU A 770 10.21 44.80 -12.80
CA LEU A 770 11.62 44.76 -12.37
C LEU A 770 11.77 44.77 -10.85
N ASN A 771 11.00 45.57 -10.16
CA ASN A 771 10.99 45.58 -8.69
C ASN A 771 10.55 44.22 -8.09
N LYS A 772 9.54 43.61 -8.67
CA LYS A 772 9.06 42.30 -8.24
C LYS A 772 10.11 41.19 -8.43
N GLU A 773 10.76 41.18 -9.58
CA GLU A 773 11.83 40.22 -9.87
C GLU A 773 13.08 40.44 -9.02
N ILE A 774 13.47 41.67 -8.79
CA ILE A 774 14.56 42.03 -7.86
C ILE A 774 14.23 41.52 -6.47
N ALA A 775 13.01 41.77 -5.97
CA ALA A 775 12.57 41.26 -4.66
C ALA A 775 12.60 39.74 -4.57
N ARG A 776 12.21 39.06 -5.63
CA ARG A 776 12.31 37.58 -5.72
C ARG A 776 13.75 37.11 -5.60
N LEU A 777 14.68 37.73 -6.34
CA LEU A 777 16.10 37.41 -6.29
C LEU A 777 16.72 37.75 -4.93
N GLU A 778 16.29 38.83 -4.27
CA GLU A 778 16.70 39.15 -2.91
C GLU A 778 16.33 38.07 -1.93
N GLN A 779 15.09 37.54 -2.01
CA GLN A 779 14.66 36.44 -1.17
C GLN A 779 15.47 35.15 -1.45
N GLU A 780 15.76 34.88 -2.72
CA GLU A 780 16.57 33.74 -3.11
C GLU A 780 18.01 33.87 -2.59
N VAL A 781 18.64 35.03 -2.75
CA VAL A 781 19.97 35.34 -2.20
C VAL A 781 19.97 35.14 -0.68
N ALA A 782 18.98 35.68 0.02
CA ALA A 782 18.85 35.53 1.48
C ALA A 782 18.68 34.07 1.88
N ARG A 783 17.84 33.31 1.17
CA ARG A 783 17.58 31.88 1.42
C ARG A 783 18.84 31.04 1.24
N ILE A 784 19.52 31.21 0.10
CA ILE A 784 20.73 30.44 -0.22
C ILE A 784 21.88 30.86 0.70
N GLY A 785 22.02 32.16 0.96
CA GLY A 785 23.01 32.71 1.89
C GLY A 785 22.80 32.18 3.31
N GLY A 786 21.56 32.13 3.78
CA GLY A 786 21.20 31.55 5.06
C GLY A 786 21.50 30.05 5.15
N LYS A 787 21.27 29.35 4.05
CA LYS A 787 21.60 27.91 3.97
C LYS A 787 23.12 27.67 4.02
N LEU A 788 23.92 28.48 3.31
CA LEU A 788 25.39 28.40 3.29
C LEU A 788 26.04 28.90 4.57
N SER A 789 25.40 29.76 5.33
CA SER A 789 25.88 30.23 6.65
C SER A 789 25.50 29.29 7.80
N ASN A 790 24.66 28.26 7.54
CA ASN A 790 24.27 27.29 8.55
C ASN A 790 25.37 26.22 8.71
N GLU A 791 26.06 26.26 9.84
CA GLU A 791 27.15 25.34 10.17
C GLU A 791 26.71 23.85 10.14
N SER A 792 25.48 23.57 10.52
CA SER A 792 24.96 22.19 10.50
C SER A 792 24.77 21.64 9.07
N PHE A 793 24.50 22.52 8.13
CA PHE A 793 24.38 22.16 6.72
C PHE A 793 25.78 22.01 6.08
N THR A 794 26.67 23.01 6.26
CA THR A 794 28.00 23.03 5.64
C THR A 794 28.91 21.92 6.16
N ALA A 795 28.70 21.47 7.39
CA ALA A 795 29.46 20.36 7.98
C ALA A 795 29.00 18.97 7.50
N LYS A 796 27.74 18.84 7.03
CA LYS A 796 27.15 17.54 6.65
C LYS A 796 26.95 17.36 5.16
N ALA A 797 26.87 18.43 4.38
CA ALA A 797 26.61 18.35 2.95
C ALA A 797 27.88 17.99 2.16
N PRO A 798 27.75 17.20 1.09
CA PRO A 798 28.87 16.92 0.18
C PRO A 798 29.43 18.22 -0.44
N ALA A 799 30.75 18.27 -0.67
CA ALA A 799 31.43 19.45 -1.22
C ALA A 799 30.85 19.91 -2.57
N ALA A 800 30.43 18.96 -3.41
CA ALA A 800 29.77 19.26 -4.69
C ALA A 800 28.44 20.00 -4.52
N VAL A 801 27.67 19.68 -3.49
CA VAL A 801 26.39 20.34 -3.17
C VAL A 801 26.64 21.77 -2.67
N ILE A 802 27.63 21.97 -1.83
CA ILE A 802 28.04 23.30 -1.35
C ILE A 802 28.51 24.16 -2.51
N ALA A 803 29.34 23.64 -3.41
CA ALA A 803 29.80 24.34 -4.61
C ALA A 803 28.63 24.72 -5.53
N GLN A 804 27.66 23.85 -5.71
CA GLN A 804 26.47 24.13 -6.52
C GLN A 804 25.61 25.25 -5.90
N GLU A 805 25.40 25.23 -4.59
CA GLU A 805 24.67 26.29 -3.90
C GLU A 805 25.41 27.60 -3.93
N GLN A 806 26.73 27.58 -3.82
CA GLN A 806 27.56 28.79 -3.96
C GLN A 806 27.47 29.41 -5.36
N LYS A 807 27.48 28.55 -6.41
CA LYS A 807 27.27 29.00 -7.78
C LYS A 807 25.90 29.64 -7.97
N LYS A 808 24.84 29.01 -7.47
CA LYS A 808 23.48 29.58 -7.50
C LYS A 808 23.40 30.93 -6.81
N LEU A 809 24.09 31.09 -5.69
CA LEU A 809 24.14 32.36 -4.95
C LEU A 809 24.81 33.46 -5.79
N ASN A 810 25.93 33.14 -6.41
CA ASN A 810 26.67 34.07 -7.25
C ASN A 810 25.87 34.45 -8.50
N ASP A 811 25.23 33.48 -9.15
CA ASP A 811 24.38 33.71 -10.32
C ASP A 811 23.19 34.63 -9.96
N ALA A 812 22.53 34.38 -8.81
CA ALA A 812 21.42 35.19 -8.32
C ALA A 812 21.85 36.64 -8.02
N LYS A 813 23.00 36.84 -7.36
CA LYS A 813 23.54 38.16 -7.08
C LYS A 813 23.89 38.95 -8.36
N THR A 814 24.48 38.28 -9.35
CA THR A 814 24.82 38.90 -10.65
C THR A 814 23.55 39.30 -11.40
N ALA A 815 22.54 38.43 -11.43
CA ALA A 815 21.26 38.76 -12.04
C ALA A 815 20.56 39.94 -11.34
N GLN A 816 20.55 39.95 -10.02
CA GLN A 816 19.99 41.06 -9.25
C GLN A 816 20.64 42.40 -9.59
N ALA A 817 21.98 42.46 -9.64
CA ALA A 817 22.73 43.68 -9.98
C ALA A 817 22.39 44.23 -11.37
N LYS A 818 22.25 43.32 -12.35
CA LYS A 818 21.87 43.69 -13.73
C LYS A 818 20.45 44.27 -13.82
N LEU A 819 19.50 43.68 -13.10
CA LEU A 819 18.13 44.17 -13.08
C LEU A 819 18.01 45.51 -12.35
N GLN A 820 18.80 45.74 -11.30
CA GLN A 820 18.87 47.01 -10.61
C GLN A 820 19.41 48.14 -11.52
N GLU A 821 20.45 47.85 -12.31
CA GLU A 821 20.96 48.76 -13.32
C GLU A 821 19.91 49.14 -14.37
N GLN A 822 19.13 48.14 -14.83
CA GLN A 822 18.04 48.38 -15.78
C GLN A 822 16.94 49.25 -15.16
N LEU A 823 16.59 49.01 -13.91
CA LEU A 823 15.59 49.79 -13.18
C LEU A 823 16.02 51.27 -13.04
N GLU A 824 17.30 51.52 -12.74
CA GLU A 824 17.83 52.88 -12.65
C GLU A 824 17.81 53.57 -14.03
N LYS A 825 18.17 52.88 -15.09
CA LYS A 825 18.07 53.42 -16.46
C LYS A 825 16.63 53.77 -16.84
N LEU A 826 15.69 52.95 -16.45
CA LEU A 826 14.27 53.16 -16.68
C LEU A 826 13.73 54.39 -15.91
N LYS A 827 14.19 54.63 -14.67
CA LYS A 827 13.79 55.77 -13.83
C LYS A 827 14.31 57.12 -14.41
N ASN A 828 15.47 57.08 -15.06
CA ASN A 828 16.11 58.26 -15.63
C ASN A 828 15.58 58.69 -16.99
N LEU A 829 14.52 58.09 -17.48
CA LEU A 829 13.79 58.39 -18.69
C LEU A 829 12.52 59.19 -18.41
#